data_0e2939ac62b3a59658fdacb9a2cf3981
#
_entry.id   0e2939ac62b3a59658fdacb9a2cf3981
#
_cell.length_a   1.000
_cell.length_b   1.000
_cell.length_c   1.000
_cell.angle_alpha   90.00
_cell.angle_beta   90.00
_cell.angle_gamma   90.00
#
_symmetry.space_group_name_H-M   'P 1'
#
loop_
_entity.id
_entity.type
_entity.pdbx_description
1 polymer ?
#
loop_
_entity_poly.entity_id
_entity_poly.type
_entity_poly.pdbx_seq_one_letter_code
_entity_poly.pdbx_strand_id
1 'polypeptide(L)'
;MEKSITTGPSSKSKPPISVKYAGFQDFMMKHQLKKGENNNNKEITNTRIGSKDDNIYGGSYSIPPEDYDLFLNLYNRDILSTNKKEYLTEKQLVDNGPILVDIDLRHDYDVDERQYTDGHIDDMIDIYLDVFKDIFQVDDTCEFTIYVLQKPTVNRVKDKNCTKDGIHLIFALKTDRNTQKIIRNKVIPLVADAWADLPIINSFEDVFDKGITDGTVNWQLYGSRKPNNDRYKLTRIHSVTYDDTDGEFMRKEIPLQSFDVNQNIRELSVRNDNHPSLFLKSSFLQERDEYDRKNNIQRAGTSSKTVMTFQDIPVIEDMQVANIKTQDELDMMVKVFLETSLSSQLDYDLKDSHDYVMILPPSYYESGSYLKWMKVGWCLKNISNRLLIVWIAFSAKSSTFDFGSIPELCEKWRGFDRRPNDGITKRSLYHWAKTDAPEEYTRIMNNSLDYHVEQSLKISGGKGKNNEKSGCGDWDLAWVLYQMCKHSYVCTSVKNNMWMVYKNHRWHDLDSGTTLRKTISGPLRERYRNKAVQYMHNNQENSNRTDNDEPVAEQDELHRVLQQRAINISQILAQTSNKDHIMKEAKELFYDGDFLGKLDVNPHLLCCKNGVYDFKDNLFRNGIPEDNISMSTNIDYKPLDTVNNASKITEINTFMDQLFPEKPLCDYMWDHLSSTLLGTSTNQTFNMYIGGGQNGKSVLVNLMEIVLGDYKGDVPLTLVTDRRGKVGGLAPEIVQLKGKRFAVMQEPSKGDVINEGIMKQLTSGKDPIQGRAPYMPQTISFLPQFKLV
;
A
#
# COMPACT_ATOMS: atom_id res chain seq x y z
N MET A 1 -42.12 -37.68 34.19
CA MET A 1 -41.21 -38.65 33.54
C MET A 1 -40.28 -37.88 32.64
N GLU A 2 -39.09 -37.90 33.02
CA GLU A 2 -37.81 -37.34 32.68
C GLU A 2 -37.66 -36.60 31.33
N LYS A 3 -37.28 -35.34 31.46
CA LYS A 3 -36.75 -34.47 30.38
C LYS A 3 -35.25 -34.71 30.27
N SER A 4 -34.80 -35.19 29.13
CA SER A 4 -33.40 -35.19 28.75
C SER A 4 -32.96 -33.80 28.25
N ILE A 5 -31.96 -33.25 28.92
CA ILE A 5 -31.30 -32.02 28.58
C ILE A 5 -30.24 -32.34 27.52
N THR A 6 -30.37 -31.80 26.33
CA THR A 6 -29.33 -31.84 25.32
C THR A 6 -28.33 -30.71 25.52
N THR A 7 -27.10 -31.07 25.82
CA THR A 7 -25.93 -30.21 25.95
C THR A 7 -25.53 -29.73 24.56
N GLY A 8 -25.32 -28.41 24.41
CA GLY A 8 -24.79 -27.72 23.20
C GLY A 8 -23.33 -28.10 22.90
N PRO A 9 -22.83 -27.78 21.70
CA PRO A 9 -21.54 -28.27 21.25
C PRO A 9 -20.39 -27.62 22.03
N SER A 10 -19.53 -28.50 22.58
CA SER A 10 -18.28 -28.13 23.21
C SER A 10 -17.37 -27.34 22.30
N SER A 11 -16.88 -26.19 22.78
CA SER A 11 -15.75 -25.47 22.20
C SER A 11 -14.56 -26.40 22.00
N LYS A 12 -14.15 -26.63 20.77
CA LYS A 12 -12.90 -27.34 20.48
C LYS A 12 -11.74 -26.50 21.03
N SER A 13 -11.12 -26.98 22.11
CA SER A 13 -9.86 -26.45 22.62
C SER A 13 -8.80 -26.52 21.52
N LYS A 14 -8.12 -25.39 21.27
CA LYS A 14 -6.95 -25.35 20.38
C LYS A 14 -5.93 -26.39 20.87
N PRO A 15 -5.25 -27.14 19.97
CA PRO A 15 -4.24 -28.12 20.40
C PRO A 15 -3.09 -27.42 21.12
N PRO A 16 -2.43 -28.09 22.09
CA PRO A 16 -1.37 -27.48 22.88
C PRO A 16 -0.21 -27.03 22.00
N ILE A 17 0.32 -25.86 22.28
CA ILE A 17 1.34 -25.05 21.59
C ILE A 17 2.63 -25.85 21.24
N SER A 18 2.85 -26.99 21.88
CA SER A 18 4.08 -27.81 21.74
C SER A 18 4.22 -28.61 20.44
N VAL A 19 3.22 -28.63 19.58
CA VAL A 19 3.22 -29.50 18.36
C VAL A 19 3.82 -28.80 17.14
N LYS A 20 3.83 -27.44 17.08
CA LYS A 20 4.31 -26.68 15.90
C LYS A 20 5.83 -26.48 15.87
N TYR A 21 6.47 -26.31 17.04
CA TYR A 21 7.91 -26.03 17.18
C TYR A 21 8.51 -26.82 18.34
N ALA A 22 9.72 -27.36 18.15
CA ALA A 22 10.42 -28.12 19.20
C ALA A 22 10.88 -27.21 20.37
N GLY A 23 11.08 -25.91 20.14
CA GLY A 23 11.44 -24.92 21.13
C GLY A 23 11.79 -23.57 20.49
N PHE A 24 12.28 -22.66 21.35
CA PHE A 24 12.62 -21.29 20.93
C PHE A 24 13.62 -21.24 19.78
N GLN A 25 14.68 -22.05 19.80
CA GLN A 25 15.70 -22.03 18.74
C GLN A 25 15.16 -22.53 17.40
N ASP A 26 14.31 -23.56 17.41
CA ASP A 26 13.63 -24.06 16.20
C ASP A 26 12.69 -23.01 15.61
N PHE A 27 11.96 -22.30 16.50
CA PHE A 27 11.13 -21.16 16.09
C PHE A 27 11.97 -20.06 15.41
N MET A 28 13.07 -19.65 16.04
CA MET A 28 13.95 -18.60 15.50
C MET A 28 14.56 -19.01 14.15
N MET A 29 15.00 -20.25 13.99
CA MET A 29 15.54 -20.74 12.69
C MET A 29 14.53 -20.68 11.57
N LYS A 30 13.25 -20.95 11.85
CA LYS A 30 12.18 -20.92 10.85
C LYS A 30 11.78 -19.50 10.44
N HIS A 31 11.99 -18.51 11.31
CA HIS A 31 11.66 -17.11 11.03
C HIS A 31 12.88 -16.25 10.63
N GLN A 32 14.06 -16.87 10.52
CA GLN A 32 15.28 -16.17 10.15
C GLN A 32 15.26 -15.75 8.67
N LEU A 33 15.60 -14.49 8.41
CA LEU A 33 15.78 -13.97 7.06
C LEU A 33 17.17 -14.34 6.56
N LYS A 34 17.25 -15.18 5.51
CA LYS A 34 18.51 -15.62 4.93
C LYS A 34 19.06 -14.60 3.94
N LYS A 35 20.38 -14.37 3.98
CA LYS A 35 21.05 -13.52 2.98
C LYS A 35 20.95 -14.18 1.59
N GLY A 36 20.35 -13.47 0.62
CA GLY A 36 20.22 -13.94 -0.77
C GLY A 36 18.86 -14.55 -1.13
N GLU A 37 17.93 -14.76 -0.21
CA GLU A 37 16.53 -15.00 -0.51
C GLU A 37 15.82 -13.67 -0.78
N ASN A 38 14.84 -13.68 -1.69
CA ASN A 38 14.07 -12.48 -2.06
C ASN A 38 13.16 -12.08 -0.88
N ASN A 39 13.70 -11.28 0.05
CA ASN A 39 13.03 -10.85 1.28
C ASN A 39 12.24 -9.54 1.11
N ASN A 40 11.98 -9.11 -0.12
CA ASN A 40 11.43 -7.79 -0.45
C ASN A 40 10.05 -7.46 0.18
N ASN A 41 9.35 -8.46 0.75
CA ASN A 41 8.04 -8.27 1.38
C ASN A 41 8.00 -8.70 2.86
N LYS A 42 9.14 -9.00 3.51
CA LYS A 42 9.16 -9.41 4.91
C LYS A 42 9.73 -8.32 5.79
N GLU A 43 8.92 -7.77 6.67
CA GLU A 43 9.36 -6.80 7.67
C GLU A 43 10.29 -7.47 8.69
N ILE A 44 11.43 -6.85 9.00
CA ILE A 44 12.27 -7.29 10.12
C ILE A 44 11.57 -6.87 11.41
N THR A 45 11.20 -7.81 12.25
CA THR A 45 10.59 -7.57 13.57
C THR A 45 11.60 -7.61 14.70
N ASN A 46 12.61 -8.46 14.59
CA ASN A 46 13.62 -8.68 15.62
C ASN A 46 15.02 -8.81 15.01
N THR A 47 16.03 -8.40 15.76
CA THR A 47 17.44 -8.69 15.43
C THR A 47 18.14 -9.36 16.61
N ARG A 48 19.14 -10.18 16.32
CA ARG A 48 19.90 -10.95 17.32
C ARG A 48 21.39 -10.75 17.09
N ILE A 49 22.11 -10.35 18.11
CA ILE A 49 23.58 -10.23 18.05
C ILE A 49 24.18 -11.62 18.23
N GLY A 50 25.10 -12.02 17.35
CA GLY A 50 25.79 -13.29 17.47
C GLY A 50 26.92 -13.24 18.52
N SER A 51 27.08 -14.34 19.27
CA SER A 51 28.20 -14.56 20.16
C SER A 51 28.68 -16.01 20.05
N LYS A 52 29.94 -16.19 19.67
CA LYS A 52 30.55 -17.52 19.62
C LYS A 52 30.74 -18.12 21.00
N ASP A 53 31.13 -17.30 21.98
CA ASP A 53 31.39 -17.73 23.36
C ASP A 53 30.13 -18.20 24.07
N ASP A 54 28.96 -17.61 23.74
CA ASP A 54 27.66 -17.97 24.31
C ASP A 54 26.88 -18.93 23.41
N ASN A 55 27.44 -19.37 22.26
CA ASN A 55 26.81 -20.23 21.28
C ASN A 55 25.46 -19.68 20.75
N ILE A 56 25.43 -18.34 20.52
CA ILE A 56 24.24 -17.62 20.01
C ILE A 56 24.50 -17.22 18.56
N TYR A 57 23.62 -17.67 17.66
CA TYR A 57 23.68 -17.29 16.24
C TYR A 57 22.95 -15.98 16.00
N GLY A 58 23.67 -15.01 15.42
CA GLY A 58 23.12 -13.70 15.05
C GLY A 58 22.25 -13.77 13.79
N GLY A 59 21.38 -12.77 13.61
CA GLY A 59 20.54 -12.65 12.42
C GLY A 59 19.41 -11.64 12.56
N SER A 60 18.69 -11.49 11.45
CA SER A 60 17.43 -10.74 11.38
C SER A 60 16.27 -11.70 11.22
N TYR A 61 15.13 -11.40 11.82
CA TYR A 61 13.99 -12.26 11.89
C TYR A 61 12.73 -11.49 11.48
N SER A 62 11.81 -12.19 10.80
CA SER A 62 10.49 -11.69 10.45
C SER A 62 9.46 -12.60 11.10
N ILE A 63 8.85 -12.15 12.18
CA ILE A 63 7.85 -12.89 12.95
C ILE A 63 6.49 -12.26 12.63
N PRO A 64 5.56 -13.01 12.02
CA PRO A 64 4.22 -12.52 11.73
C PRO A 64 3.45 -12.12 13.01
N PRO A 65 2.54 -11.13 12.95
CA PRO A 65 1.77 -10.71 14.11
C PRO A 65 1.04 -11.86 14.82
N GLU A 66 0.48 -12.79 14.05
CA GLU A 66 -0.23 -13.98 14.55
C GLU A 66 0.65 -15.00 15.31
N ASP A 67 1.95 -15.00 15.02
CA ASP A 67 2.92 -15.88 15.68
C ASP A 67 3.70 -15.15 16.81
N TYR A 68 3.46 -13.84 17.04
CA TYR A 68 4.25 -13.04 17.97
C TYR A 68 4.02 -13.42 19.44
N ASP A 69 2.80 -13.73 19.82
CA ASP A 69 2.50 -14.27 21.16
C ASP A 69 3.16 -15.62 21.41
N LEU A 70 3.17 -16.49 20.40
CA LEU A 70 3.88 -17.76 20.46
C LEU A 70 5.39 -17.56 20.65
N PHE A 71 5.98 -16.59 19.91
CA PHE A 71 7.38 -16.20 20.06
C PHE A 71 7.69 -15.79 21.51
N LEU A 72 6.91 -14.87 22.09
CA LEU A 72 7.12 -14.39 23.45
C LEU A 72 6.93 -15.52 24.49
N ASN A 73 5.96 -16.42 24.29
CA ASN A 73 5.77 -17.57 25.16
C ASN A 73 6.94 -18.57 25.11
N LEU A 74 7.46 -18.86 23.91
CA LEU A 74 8.62 -19.74 23.76
C LEU A 74 9.89 -19.09 24.32
N TYR A 75 10.08 -17.78 24.10
CA TYR A 75 11.17 -17.00 24.65
C TYR A 75 11.13 -17.00 26.19
N ASN A 76 9.97 -16.76 26.77
CA ASN A 76 9.78 -16.80 28.20
C ASN A 76 10.10 -18.19 28.79
N ARG A 77 9.55 -19.26 28.19
CA ARG A 77 9.74 -20.65 28.69
C ARG A 77 11.21 -21.08 28.60
N ASP A 78 11.88 -20.84 27.45
CA ASP A 78 13.18 -21.48 27.15
C ASP A 78 14.39 -20.58 27.48
N ILE A 79 14.19 -19.27 27.63
CA ILE A 79 15.25 -18.28 27.87
C ILE A 79 15.07 -17.58 29.21
N LEU A 80 13.95 -16.89 29.40
CA LEU A 80 13.74 -16.03 30.57
C LEU A 80 13.61 -16.87 31.86
N SER A 81 12.69 -17.86 31.87
CA SER A 81 12.48 -18.74 33.05
C SER A 81 13.70 -19.62 33.36
N THR A 82 14.52 -19.93 32.35
CA THR A 82 15.75 -20.70 32.54
C THR A 82 16.99 -19.86 32.82
N ASN A 83 16.83 -18.52 32.86
CA ASN A 83 17.90 -17.53 33.07
C ASN A 83 19.06 -17.65 32.07
N LYS A 84 18.77 -18.10 30.84
CA LYS A 84 19.78 -18.20 29.77
C LYS A 84 20.14 -16.81 29.24
N LYS A 85 21.38 -16.68 28.74
CA LYS A 85 21.79 -15.47 28.03
C LYS A 85 21.13 -15.39 26.67
N GLU A 86 20.68 -14.19 26.29
CA GLU A 86 20.13 -13.89 24.98
C GLU A 86 20.43 -12.44 24.57
N TYR A 87 20.57 -12.19 23.25
CA TYR A 87 20.99 -10.91 22.67
C TYR A 87 19.98 -10.39 21.61
N LEU A 88 18.70 -10.47 21.93
CA LEU A 88 17.59 -10.07 21.05
C LEU A 88 17.17 -8.62 21.26
N THR A 89 16.82 -8.00 20.17
CA THR A 89 16.12 -6.71 20.16
C THR A 89 14.83 -6.81 19.35
N GLU A 90 13.88 -5.94 19.64
CA GLU A 90 12.66 -5.75 18.91
C GLU A 90 12.72 -4.47 18.06
N LYS A 91 12.28 -4.53 16.83
CA LYS A 91 12.04 -3.34 16.03
C LYS A 91 10.76 -2.68 16.50
N GLN A 92 10.84 -1.41 16.80
CA GLN A 92 9.69 -0.63 17.24
C GLN A 92 8.60 -0.58 16.16
N LEU A 93 7.34 -0.46 16.55
CA LEU A 93 6.24 -0.15 15.62
C LEU A 93 6.51 1.20 14.95
N VAL A 94 6.32 1.26 13.64
CA VAL A 94 6.62 2.46 12.84
C VAL A 94 5.69 3.59 13.22
N ASP A 95 4.41 3.28 13.34
CA ASP A 95 3.34 4.20 13.68
C ASP A 95 2.54 3.66 14.86
N ASN A 96 2.12 4.53 15.74
CA ASN A 96 1.26 4.18 16.86
C ASN A 96 1.85 3.09 17.79
N GLY A 97 3.10 3.27 18.21
CA GLY A 97 3.77 2.44 19.22
C GLY A 97 3.76 3.06 20.61
N PRO A 98 4.12 2.28 21.67
CA PRO A 98 4.25 2.81 23.02
C PRO A 98 5.32 3.91 23.10
N ILE A 99 5.17 4.83 24.07
CA ILE A 99 6.16 5.88 24.28
C ILE A 99 7.33 5.25 25.05
N LEU A 100 8.53 5.28 24.43
CA LEU A 100 9.74 4.65 24.94
C LEU A 100 10.77 5.70 25.33
N VAL A 101 11.38 5.53 26.48
CA VAL A 101 12.43 6.39 26.98
C VAL A 101 13.64 5.53 27.35
N ASP A 102 14.77 5.82 26.71
CA ASP A 102 16.07 5.21 27.03
C ASP A 102 17.01 6.30 27.55
N ILE A 103 17.38 6.17 28.80
CA ILE A 103 18.24 7.11 29.52
C ILE A 103 19.63 6.48 29.67
N ASP A 104 20.61 7.10 29.05
CA ASP A 104 22.03 6.73 29.08
C ASP A 104 22.83 7.77 29.91
N LEU A 105 23.03 7.52 31.20
CA LEU A 105 23.83 8.36 32.10
C LEU A 105 25.33 8.02 31.99
N ARG A 106 26.16 9.06 31.92
CA ARG A 106 27.61 8.92 31.99
C ARG A 106 28.13 9.79 33.11
N HIS A 107 28.99 9.18 33.91
CA HIS A 107 29.73 9.81 35.04
C HIS A 107 31.22 9.62 34.85
N ASP A 108 32.01 10.37 35.58
CA ASP A 108 33.44 10.16 35.65
C ASP A 108 33.75 8.71 36.03
N TYR A 109 34.92 8.20 35.55
CA TYR A 109 35.27 6.80 35.76
C TYR A 109 35.43 6.42 37.24
N ASP A 110 35.73 7.40 38.09
CA ASP A 110 35.92 7.18 39.54
C ASP A 110 34.59 6.99 40.29
N VAL A 111 33.47 7.29 39.65
CA VAL A 111 32.12 7.00 40.18
C VAL A 111 31.85 5.52 39.99
N ASP A 112 31.70 4.75 41.06
CA ASP A 112 31.50 3.29 41.04
C ASP A 112 30.12 2.85 41.56
N GLU A 113 29.29 3.80 42.02
CA GLU A 113 27.96 3.59 42.52
C GLU A 113 26.93 4.42 41.71
N ARG A 114 25.66 4.03 41.82
CA ARG A 114 24.51 4.74 41.23
C ARG A 114 24.35 6.11 41.88
N GLN A 115 24.17 7.13 41.04
CA GLN A 115 24.07 8.52 41.53
C GLN A 115 22.61 9.00 41.61
N TYR A 116 21.70 8.48 40.79
CA TYR A 116 20.29 8.83 40.85
C TYR A 116 19.57 7.98 41.87
N THR A 117 18.48 8.51 42.40
CA THR A 117 17.54 7.86 43.34
C THR A 117 16.20 7.58 42.68
N ASP A 118 15.32 6.87 43.39
CA ASP A 118 13.92 6.69 42.93
C ASP A 118 13.17 8.02 42.81
N GLY A 119 13.53 9.03 43.64
CA GLY A 119 12.98 10.39 43.55
C GLY A 119 13.25 11.05 42.21
N HIS A 120 14.46 10.94 41.67
CA HIS A 120 14.77 11.47 40.34
C HIS A 120 13.96 10.80 39.22
N ILE A 121 13.69 9.48 39.34
CA ILE A 121 12.81 8.79 38.40
C ILE A 121 11.37 9.26 38.52
N ASP A 122 10.91 9.50 39.74
CA ASP A 122 9.55 10.02 40.03
C ASP A 122 9.38 11.41 39.43
N ASP A 123 10.33 12.32 39.65
CA ASP A 123 10.33 13.67 39.07
C ASP A 123 10.29 13.61 37.54
N MET A 124 11.07 12.74 36.92
CA MET A 124 11.03 12.55 35.46
C MET A 124 9.67 12.02 34.99
N ILE A 125 9.07 11.05 35.67
CA ILE A 125 7.73 10.53 35.30
C ILE A 125 6.69 11.63 35.42
N ASP A 126 6.71 12.42 36.51
CA ASP A 126 5.75 13.49 36.73
C ASP A 126 5.88 14.60 35.66
N ILE A 127 7.10 14.94 35.24
CA ILE A 127 7.37 15.82 34.09
C ILE A 127 6.77 15.29 32.78
N TYR A 128 6.89 13.96 32.52
CA TYR A 128 6.26 13.36 31.35
C TYR A 128 4.73 13.46 31.43
N LEU A 129 4.13 13.21 32.58
CA LEU A 129 2.68 13.29 32.80
C LEU A 129 2.17 14.73 32.60
N ASP A 130 2.91 15.75 33.08
CA ASP A 130 2.60 17.15 32.84
C ASP A 130 2.62 17.51 31.38
N VAL A 131 3.65 17.06 30.64
CA VAL A 131 3.73 17.26 29.18
C VAL A 131 2.59 16.50 28.47
N PHE A 132 2.16 15.35 28.96
CA PHE A 132 1.01 14.62 28.40
C PHE A 132 -0.30 15.38 28.58
N LYS A 133 -0.51 16.08 29.72
CA LYS A 133 -1.65 16.97 29.91
C LYS A 133 -1.73 18.06 28.84
N ASP A 134 -0.60 18.59 28.40
CA ASP A 134 -0.57 19.62 27.36
C ASP A 134 -0.87 19.08 25.96
N ILE A 135 -0.57 17.84 25.72
CA ILE A 135 -0.59 17.23 24.38
C ILE A 135 -1.87 16.43 24.13
N PHE A 136 -2.28 15.61 25.11
CA PHE A 136 -3.39 14.69 24.96
C PHE A 136 -4.71 15.26 25.56
N GLN A 137 -5.82 14.86 24.96
CA GLN A 137 -7.12 14.99 25.59
C GLN A 137 -7.25 13.90 26.63
N VAL A 138 -7.42 14.28 27.88
CA VAL A 138 -7.51 13.38 29.03
C VAL A 138 -8.81 13.61 29.75
N ASP A 139 -9.42 12.56 30.26
CA ASP A 139 -10.63 12.52 31.07
C ASP A 139 -10.56 11.38 32.10
N ASP A 140 -11.58 11.20 32.92
CA ASP A 140 -11.67 10.20 33.97
C ASP A 140 -11.63 8.74 33.47
N THR A 141 -11.76 8.51 32.16
CA THR A 141 -11.61 7.19 31.53
C THR A 141 -10.16 6.86 31.16
N CYS A 142 -9.25 7.85 31.28
CA CYS A 142 -7.85 7.67 30.95
C CYS A 142 -7.16 6.76 31.97
N GLU A 143 -6.70 5.59 31.51
CA GLU A 143 -5.91 4.66 32.30
C GLU A 143 -4.80 4.03 31.46
N PHE A 144 -3.56 4.04 31.98
CA PHE A 144 -2.44 3.34 31.38
C PHE A 144 -1.39 2.96 32.44
N THR A 145 -0.40 2.15 32.04
CA THR A 145 0.65 1.67 32.92
C THR A 145 2.01 2.21 32.52
N ILE A 146 2.88 2.47 33.50
CA ILE A 146 4.29 2.82 33.29
C ILE A 146 5.16 1.71 33.86
N TYR A 147 6.06 1.18 33.03
CA TYR A 147 7.06 0.17 33.44
C TYR A 147 8.44 0.83 33.55
N VAL A 148 9.07 0.72 34.72
CA VAL A 148 10.42 1.22 34.99
C VAL A 148 11.39 0.05 35.03
N LEU A 149 12.42 0.12 34.19
CA LEU A 149 13.44 -0.91 34.10
C LEU A 149 14.81 -0.31 34.35
N GLN A 150 15.59 -0.89 35.22
CA GLN A 150 16.92 -0.41 35.61
C GLN A 150 17.97 -1.51 35.45
N LYS A 151 19.22 -1.11 35.23
CA LYS A 151 20.35 -2.04 35.35
C LYS A 151 20.61 -2.35 36.82
N PRO A 152 20.98 -3.59 37.17
CA PRO A 152 21.27 -3.93 38.58
C PRO A 152 22.52 -3.20 39.12
N THR A 153 23.51 -2.93 38.28
CA THR A 153 24.78 -2.29 38.63
C THR A 153 25.20 -1.29 37.57
N VAL A 154 26.04 -0.31 37.95
CA VAL A 154 26.70 0.59 37.01
C VAL A 154 27.75 -0.18 36.18
N ASN A 155 27.98 0.30 34.95
CA ASN A 155 28.97 -0.32 34.05
C ASN A 155 30.18 0.59 33.87
N ARG A 156 31.32 0.19 34.42
CA ARG A 156 32.60 0.92 34.32
C ARG A 156 33.31 0.58 33.00
N VAL A 157 33.36 1.56 32.09
CA VAL A 157 33.96 1.40 30.75
C VAL A 157 35.33 2.02 30.70
N LYS A 158 36.35 1.20 30.97
CA LYS A 158 37.74 1.66 31.05
C LYS A 158 38.24 2.34 29.77
N ASP A 159 37.91 1.77 28.60
CA ASP A 159 38.34 2.29 27.30
C ASP A 159 37.76 3.67 26.97
N LYS A 160 36.66 4.05 27.61
CA LYS A 160 35.99 5.34 27.44
C LYS A 160 36.18 6.28 28.64
N ASN A 161 36.93 5.86 29.62
CA ASN A 161 37.18 6.57 30.87
C ASN A 161 35.87 7.13 31.48
N CYS A 162 34.80 6.34 31.52
CA CYS A 162 33.52 6.74 32.10
C CYS A 162 32.80 5.55 32.74
N THR A 163 31.94 5.85 33.71
CA THR A 163 30.96 4.95 34.27
C THR A 163 29.60 5.23 33.65
N LYS A 164 28.91 4.19 33.24
CA LYS A 164 27.60 4.26 32.62
C LYS A 164 26.54 3.64 33.49
N ASP A 165 25.40 4.30 33.59
CA ASP A 165 24.16 3.73 34.14
C ASP A 165 23.00 3.98 33.17
N GLY A 166 21.88 3.30 33.31
CA GLY A 166 20.77 3.43 32.38
C GLY A 166 19.41 3.07 32.97
N ILE A 167 18.40 3.76 32.48
CA ILE A 167 17.00 3.56 32.84
C ILE A 167 16.21 3.43 31.55
N HIS A 168 15.34 2.44 31.50
CA HIS A 168 14.33 2.29 30.46
C HIS A 168 12.94 2.58 31.04
N LEU A 169 12.14 3.40 30.37
CA LEU A 169 10.71 3.55 30.67
C LEU A 169 9.89 3.12 29.45
N ILE A 170 8.81 2.42 29.75
CA ILE A 170 7.75 2.10 28.78
C ILE A 170 6.47 2.73 29.32
N PHE A 171 6.00 3.80 28.69
CA PHE A 171 4.64 4.27 28.90
C PHE A 171 3.74 3.42 28.00
N ALA A 172 2.86 2.63 28.58
CA ALA A 172 1.92 1.77 27.90
C ALA A 172 0.78 2.59 27.25
N LEU A 173 1.17 3.64 26.53
CA LEU A 173 0.32 4.61 25.85
C LEU A 173 0.85 4.78 24.43
N LYS A 174 0.02 4.50 23.43
CA LYS A 174 0.43 4.57 22.01
C LYS A 174 0.28 5.97 21.46
N THR A 175 1.27 6.39 20.70
CA THR A 175 1.20 7.62 19.89
C THR A 175 2.13 7.53 18.69
N ASP A 176 1.95 8.45 17.73
CA ASP A 176 2.78 8.54 16.54
C ASP A 176 4.20 9.03 16.84
N ARG A 177 5.10 8.73 15.91
CA ARG A 177 6.54 9.01 16.06
C ARG A 177 6.87 10.49 16.22
N ASN A 178 6.16 11.39 15.56
CA ASN A 178 6.45 12.82 15.61
C ASN A 178 5.99 13.42 16.94
N THR A 179 4.86 12.95 17.46
CA THR A 179 4.42 13.28 18.82
C THR A 179 5.44 12.83 19.87
N GLN A 180 6.01 11.61 19.75
CA GLN A 180 7.08 11.14 20.65
C GLN A 180 8.32 12.05 20.60
N LYS A 181 8.70 12.55 19.43
CA LYS A 181 9.83 13.50 19.26
C LYS A 181 9.56 14.85 19.93
N ILE A 182 8.33 15.37 19.79
CA ILE A 182 7.95 16.64 20.43
C ILE A 182 7.91 16.47 21.93
N ILE A 183 7.36 15.36 22.45
CA ILE A 183 7.39 15.03 23.90
C ILE A 183 8.83 15.03 24.39
N ARG A 184 9.74 14.30 23.74
CA ARG A 184 11.16 14.29 24.10
C ARG A 184 11.74 15.69 24.17
N ASN A 185 11.52 16.51 23.15
CA ASN A 185 12.09 17.85 23.07
C ASN A 185 11.53 18.79 24.18
N LYS A 186 10.26 18.60 24.59
CA LYS A 186 9.66 19.35 25.72
C LYS A 186 10.17 18.88 27.08
N VAL A 187 10.40 17.57 27.24
CA VAL A 187 10.80 16.96 28.52
C VAL A 187 12.29 17.20 28.83
N ILE A 188 13.18 17.18 27.85
CA ILE A 188 14.65 17.30 28.06
C ILE A 188 15.02 18.52 28.91
N PRO A 189 14.62 19.76 28.61
CA PRO A 189 14.99 20.94 29.41
C PRO A 189 14.45 20.87 30.84
N LEU A 190 13.24 20.33 31.05
CA LEU A 190 12.61 20.23 32.35
C LEU A 190 13.32 19.20 33.23
N VAL A 191 13.70 18.04 32.65
CA VAL A 191 14.47 17.02 33.40
C VAL A 191 15.91 17.50 33.64
N ALA A 192 16.50 18.27 32.72
CA ALA A 192 17.81 18.87 32.95
C ALA A 192 17.85 19.80 34.16
N ASP A 193 16.80 20.57 34.36
CA ASP A 193 16.65 21.43 35.54
C ASP A 193 16.40 20.59 36.81
N ALA A 194 15.53 19.58 36.76
CA ALA A 194 15.22 18.72 37.89
C ALA A 194 16.40 17.85 38.34
N TRP A 195 17.28 17.46 37.43
CA TRP A 195 18.46 16.60 37.71
C TRP A 195 19.79 17.38 37.76
N ALA A 196 19.75 18.70 37.99
CA ALA A 196 20.93 19.56 38.05
C ALA A 196 21.94 19.18 39.12
N ASP A 197 21.53 18.44 40.16
CA ASP A 197 22.38 17.94 41.25
C ASP A 197 23.13 16.64 40.88
N LEU A 198 22.76 15.97 39.77
CA LEU A 198 23.44 14.73 39.36
C LEU A 198 24.78 15.03 38.65
N PRO A 199 25.89 14.32 38.99
CA PRO A 199 27.19 14.54 38.37
C PRO A 199 27.28 13.87 36.98
N ILE A 200 26.42 14.30 36.06
CA ILE A 200 26.30 13.78 34.68
C ILE A 200 27.27 14.53 33.79
N ILE A 201 28.09 13.79 33.02
CA ILE A 201 29.10 14.40 32.14
C ILE A 201 28.72 14.48 30.66
N ASN A 202 27.65 13.78 30.24
CA ASN A 202 27.13 13.89 28.89
C ASN A 202 25.99 14.93 28.84
N SER A 203 25.73 15.46 27.62
CA SER A 203 24.64 16.41 27.43
C SER A 203 23.28 15.72 27.65
N PHE A 204 22.26 16.47 28.11
CA PHE A 204 20.91 15.91 28.25
C PHE A 204 20.33 15.47 26.91
N GLU A 205 20.76 16.03 25.79
CA GLU A 205 20.44 15.51 24.47
C GLU A 205 21.01 14.10 24.22
N ASP A 206 22.16 13.76 24.81
CA ASP A 206 22.77 12.42 24.75
C ASP A 206 22.30 11.50 25.90
N VAL A 207 21.75 12.06 26.99
CA VAL A 207 21.12 11.29 28.07
C VAL A 207 19.86 10.61 27.56
N PHE A 208 19.02 11.32 26.79
CA PHE A 208 17.82 10.77 26.15
C PHE A 208 18.16 10.24 24.75
N ASP A 209 18.25 8.90 24.57
CA ASP A 209 18.64 8.32 23.29
C ASP A 209 17.66 8.70 22.17
N LYS A 210 18.12 9.62 21.31
CA LYS A 210 17.36 10.09 20.15
C LYS A 210 17.04 8.97 19.18
N GLY A 211 17.89 7.97 19.01
CA GLY A 211 17.70 6.85 18.10
C GLY A 211 16.47 6.00 18.47
N ILE A 212 16.16 5.89 19.77
CA ILE A 212 14.95 5.24 20.26
C ILE A 212 13.73 6.07 19.86
N THR A 213 13.73 7.36 20.15
CA THR A 213 12.63 8.25 19.82
C THR A 213 12.43 8.39 18.30
N ASP A 214 13.49 8.40 17.50
CA ASP A 214 13.42 8.41 16.02
C ASP A 214 13.01 7.05 15.43
N GLY A 215 12.98 5.97 16.22
CA GLY A 215 12.68 4.61 15.75
C GLY A 215 13.77 3.99 14.87
N THR A 216 14.98 4.59 14.85
CA THR A 216 16.12 4.10 14.07
C THR A 216 16.91 3.03 14.79
N VAL A 217 16.79 2.95 16.11
CA VAL A 217 17.41 1.95 16.99
C VAL A 217 16.35 0.98 17.50
N ASN A 218 16.68 -0.31 17.49
CA ASN A 218 15.83 -1.34 18.03
C ASN A 218 15.83 -1.31 19.56
N TRP A 219 14.68 -1.60 20.18
CA TRP A 219 14.54 -1.76 21.61
C TRP A 219 15.09 -3.12 22.09
N GLN A 220 15.74 -3.16 23.24
CA GLN A 220 16.22 -4.40 23.81
C GLN A 220 15.06 -5.20 24.40
N LEU A 221 14.81 -6.41 23.87
CA LEU A 221 13.75 -7.29 24.39
C LEU A 221 13.97 -7.56 25.89
N TYR A 222 12.88 -7.50 26.67
CA TYR A 222 12.97 -7.73 28.12
C TYR A 222 13.66 -9.06 28.46
N GLY A 223 14.60 -9.01 29.40
CA GLY A 223 15.42 -10.18 29.79
C GLY A 223 16.61 -10.47 28.88
N SER A 224 16.66 -9.86 27.70
CA SER A 224 17.83 -9.87 26.83
C SER A 224 18.88 -8.84 27.26
N ARG A 225 20.07 -8.91 26.71
CA ARG A 225 21.18 -7.99 27.02
C ARG A 225 22.08 -7.76 25.81
N LYS A 226 22.86 -6.70 25.83
CA LYS A 226 24.00 -6.53 24.91
C LYS A 226 25.17 -7.42 25.41
N PRO A 227 26.05 -7.98 24.56
CA PRO A 227 27.23 -8.72 25.00
C PRO A 227 28.03 -7.92 26.04
N ASN A 228 28.49 -8.59 27.09
CA ASN A 228 29.25 -8.02 28.22
C ASN A 228 28.51 -6.93 29.02
N ASN A 229 27.20 -6.87 28.97
CA ASN A 229 26.37 -5.97 29.77
C ASN A 229 25.34 -6.73 30.58
N ASP A 230 24.89 -6.13 31.67
CA ASP A 230 23.75 -6.62 32.41
C ASP A 230 22.44 -6.35 31.70
N ARG A 231 21.44 -7.24 31.95
CA ARG A 231 20.08 -7.03 31.47
C ARG A 231 19.36 -5.99 32.33
N TYR A 232 18.46 -5.24 31.71
CA TYR A 232 17.51 -4.42 32.44
C TYR A 232 16.52 -5.31 33.20
N LYS A 233 16.20 -4.93 34.42
CA LYS A 233 15.22 -5.59 35.29
C LYS A 233 14.06 -4.63 35.53
N LEU A 234 12.85 -5.16 35.51
CA LEU A 234 11.66 -4.43 35.92
C LEU A 234 11.79 -4.16 37.43
N THR A 235 11.81 -2.88 37.82
CA THR A 235 12.01 -2.46 39.21
C THR A 235 10.78 -1.82 39.83
N ARG A 236 9.97 -1.10 39.01
CA ARG A 236 8.74 -0.46 39.48
C ARG A 236 7.67 -0.50 38.39
N ILE A 237 6.40 -0.51 38.80
CA ILE A 237 5.23 -0.43 37.92
C ILE A 237 4.27 0.58 38.51
N HIS A 238 3.75 1.50 37.67
CA HIS A 238 2.76 2.47 38.09
C HIS A 238 1.50 2.32 37.22
N SER A 239 0.32 2.25 37.88
CA SER A 239 -0.96 2.53 37.22
C SER A 239 -1.20 4.03 37.28
N VAL A 240 -1.57 4.62 36.15
CA VAL A 240 -1.84 6.05 35.99
C VAL A 240 -3.30 6.20 35.58
N THR A 241 -4.03 7.03 36.32
CA THR A 241 -5.40 7.44 36.01
C THR A 241 -5.46 8.98 36.02
N TYR A 242 -6.46 9.57 35.38
CA TYR A 242 -6.66 11.02 35.44
C TYR A 242 -7.86 11.34 36.30
N ASP A 243 -7.75 12.38 37.14
CA ASP A 243 -8.84 12.88 37.96
C ASP A 243 -9.33 14.23 37.40
N ASP A 244 -10.51 14.24 36.81
CA ASP A 244 -11.13 15.44 36.22
C ASP A 244 -11.40 16.52 37.25
N THR A 245 -11.51 16.18 38.56
CA THR A 245 -11.83 17.12 39.64
C THR A 245 -10.63 18.00 39.97
N ASP A 246 -9.46 17.40 40.05
CA ASP A 246 -8.20 18.09 40.39
C ASP A 246 -7.42 18.50 39.12
N GLY A 247 -7.75 17.90 37.94
CA GLY A 247 -7.08 18.15 36.69
C GLY A 247 -5.67 17.56 36.62
N GLU A 248 -5.42 16.49 37.38
CA GLU A 248 -4.09 15.90 37.56
C GLU A 248 -4.08 14.39 37.28
N PHE A 249 -2.92 13.88 36.82
CA PHE A 249 -2.70 12.45 36.76
C PHE A 249 -2.41 11.88 38.15
N MET A 250 -3.18 10.88 38.53
CA MET A 250 -2.98 10.12 39.76
C MET A 250 -2.13 8.89 39.49
N ARG A 251 -0.99 8.79 40.16
CA ARG A 251 -0.04 7.66 39.99
C ARG A 251 -0.07 6.75 41.22
N LYS A 252 -0.31 5.46 41.01
CA LYS A 252 -0.28 4.45 42.05
C LYS A 252 0.73 3.35 41.76
N GLU A 253 1.65 3.10 42.67
CA GLU A 253 2.62 2.01 42.47
C GLU A 253 1.94 0.62 42.65
N ILE A 254 2.16 -0.27 41.70
CA ILE A 254 1.70 -1.65 41.71
C ILE A 254 2.83 -2.51 42.30
N PRO A 255 2.54 -3.34 43.34
CA PRO A 255 3.54 -4.23 43.92
C PRO A 255 4.09 -5.19 42.87
N LEU A 256 5.42 -5.28 42.68
CA LEU A 256 6.04 -6.19 41.72
C LEU A 256 5.63 -7.64 41.88
N GLN A 257 5.35 -8.07 43.11
CA GLN A 257 4.92 -9.45 43.38
C GLN A 257 3.54 -9.79 42.77
N SER A 258 2.72 -8.77 42.48
CA SER A 258 1.43 -8.94 41.80
C SER A 258 1.52 -9.03 40.28
N PHE A 259 2.69 -8.71 39.71
CA PHE A 259 2.93 -8.75 38.25
C PHE A 259 3.74 -10.01 37.89
N ASP A 260 3.04 -11.06 37.45
CA ASP A 260 3.72 -12.24 36.92
C ASP A 260 4.23 -11.99 35.50
N VAL A 261 5.53 -11.75 35.38
CA VAL A 261 6.20 -11.55 34.09
C VAL A 261 5.96 -12.71 33.11
N ASN A 262 5.81 -13.94 33.63
CA ASN A 262 5.60 -15.11 32.77
C ASN A 262 4.25 -15.08 32.07
N GLN A 263 3.24 -14.49 32.70
CA GLN A 263 1.92 -14.32 32.09
C GLN A 263 1.79 -13.02 31.29
N ASN A 264 2.55 -11.98 31.66
CA ASN A 264 2.40 -10.63 31.16
C ASN A 264 3.62 -10.14 30.34
N ILE A 265 4.42 -11.04 29.79
CA ILE A 265 5.64 -10.66 29.03
C ILE A 265 5.32 -9.75 27.84
N ARG A 266 4.11 -9.86 27.26
CA ARG A 266 3.63 -9.02 26.16
C ARG A 266 3.57 -7.53 26.54
N GLU A 267 3.24 -7.23 27.80
CA GLU A 267 3.16 -5.84 28.30
C GLU A 267 4.53 -5.14 28.29
N LEU A 268 5.62 -5.90 28.33
CA LEU A 268 6.99 -5.38 28.25
C LEU A 268 7.58 -5.39 26.84
N SER A 269 6.79 -5.79 25.84
CA SER A 269 7.18 -5.77 24.43
C SER A 269 6.80 -4.43 23.79
N VAL A 270 7.71 -3.82 23.06
CA VAL A 270 7.47 -2.58 22.30
C VAL A 270 6.60 -2.80 21.05
N ARG A 271 6.27 -4.06 20.76
CA ARG A 271 5.35 -4.46 19.69
C ARG A 271 3.96 -4.86 20.24
N ASN A 272 3.66 -4.52 21.50
CA ASN A 272 2.31 -4.67 22.04
C ASN A 272 1.39 -3.61 21.43
N ASP A 273 0.45 -4.06 20.62
CA ASP A 273 -0.54 -3.23 19.93
C ASP A 273 -1.85 -3.05 20.73
N ASN A 274 -1.95 -3.67 21.93
CA ASN A 274 -3.14 -3.60 22.79
C ASN A 274 -3.13 -2.40 23.76
N HIS A 275 -2.03 -1.65 23.86
CA HIS A 275 -1.98 -0.47 24.71
C HIS A 275 -3.00 0.60 24.28
N PRO A 276 -3.58 1.37 25.21
CA PRO A 276 -4.48 2.48 24.90
C PRO A 276 -3.78 3.58 24.09
N SER A 277 -4.58 4.38 23.40
CA SER A 277 -4.15 5.62 22.76
C SER A 277 -5.05 6.76 23.20
N LEU A 278 -4.50 7.96 23.41
CA LEU A 278 -5.22 9.16 23.74
C LEU A 278 -5.27 10.11 22.55
N PHE A 279 -6.33 10.89 22.47
CA PHE A 279 -6.47 11.90 21.43
C PHE A 279 -5.53 13.07 21.66
N LEU A 280 -5.01 13.65 20.57
CA LEU A 280 -4.24 14.89 20.65
C LEU A 280 -5.17 16.10 20.81
N LYS A 281 -4.76 17.06 21.63
CA LYS A 281 -5.48 18.35 21.75
C LYS A 281 -5.41 19.13 20.44
N SER A 282 -6.48 19.83 20.08
CA SER A 282 -6.54 20.65 18.88
C SER A 282 -5.45 21.74 18.85
N SER A 283 -5.11 22.31 20.02
CA SER A 283 -4.02 23.27 20.18
C SER A 283 -2.65 22.70 19.85
N PHE A 284 -2.43 21.41 20.14
CA PHE A 284 -1.17 20.74 19.90
C PHE A 284 -1.01 20.29 18.42
N LEU A 285 -2.11 20.03 17.71
CA LEU A 285 -2.06 19.63 16.30
C LEU A 285 -1.34 20.66 15.43
N GLN A 286 -1.49 21.95 15.71
CA GLN A 286 -0.78 23.02 14.99
C GLN A 286 0.74 22.96 15.21
N GLU A 287 1.18 22.77 16.46
CA GLU A 287 2.60 22.62 16.82
C GLU A 287 3.22 21.39 16.15
N ARG A 288 2.48 20.27 16.13
CA ARG A 288 2.88 19.03 15.45
C ARG A 288 3.05 19.24 13.95
N ASP A 289 2.08 19.88 13.28
CA ASP A 289 2.13 20.17 11.86
C ASP A 289 3.27 21.12 11.48
N GLU A 290 3.60 22.09 12.34
CA GLU A 290 4.77 22.93 12.15
C GLU A 290 6.09 22.16 12.33
N TYR A 291 6.14 21.25 13.29
CA TYR A 291 7.29 20.37 13.50
C TYR A 291 7.55 19.48 12.27
N ASP A 292 6.50 18.92 11.70
CA ASP A 292 6.56 18.12 10.49
C ASP A 292 7.07 18.93 9.28
N ARG A 293 6.56 20.17 9.11
CA ARG A 293 7.02 21.07 8.04
C ARG A 293 8.50 21.41 8.18
N LYS A 294 8.98 21.73 9.39
CA LYS A 294 10.38 22.08 9.66
C LYS A 294 11.32 20.89 9.39
N ASN A 295 10.95 19.68 9.76
CA ASN A 295 11.78 18.50 9.58
C ASN A 295 11.79 17.96 8.14
N ASN A 296 10.73 18.16 7.37
CA ASN A 296 10.69 17.81 5.95
C ASN A 296 11.57 18.73 5.10
N ILE A 297 11.75 19.99 5.51
CA ILE A 297 12.68 20.93 4.85
C ILE A 297 14.16 20.53 5.10
N GLN A 298 14.50 19.99 6.25
CA GLN A 298 15.87 19.54 6.54
C GLN A 298 16.24 18.19 5.89
N ARG A 299 15.26 17.33 5.57
CA ARG A 299 15.49 16.04 4.90
C ARG A 299 15.72 16.14 3.39
N ALA A 300 15.35 17.26 2.77
CA ALA A 300 15.60 17.51 1.34
C ALA A 300 17.09 17.70 0.97
N GLY A 301 17.99 17.70 1.95
CA GLY A 301 19.45 17.91 1.78
C GLY A 301 20.31 16.64 1.75
N THR A 302 19.78 15.44 2.03
CA THR A 302 20.56 14.20 2.00
C THR A 302 19.77 13.07 1.35
N SER A 303 20.23 12.74 0.15
CA SER A 303 19.78 11.63 -0.68
C SER A 303 19.85 10.29 0.04
N SER A 304 18.72 9.62 0.21
CA SER A 304 18.62 8.15 0.11
C SER A 304 17.16 7.73 -0.05
N LYS A 305 16.93 6.90 -1.05
CA LYS A 305 15.66 6.36 -1.50
C LYS A 305 14.90 5.64 -0.38
N THR A 306 13.71 6.11 -0.05
CA THR A 306 12.66 5.28 0.54
C THR A 306 11.33 5.71 -0.08
N VAL A 307 10.73 4.80 -0.81
CA VAL A 307 9.37 4.93 -1.35
C VAL A 307 8.42 5.08 -0.16
N MET A 308 7.85 6.28 0.02
CA MET A 308 6.80 6.51 1.02
C MET A 308 5.51 5.86 0.54
N THR A 309 5.03 4.91 1.31
CA THR A 309 3.69 4.35 1.20
C THR A 309 2.70 5.29 1.92
N PHE A 310 1.53 5.45 1.32
CA PHE A 310 0.41 6.35 1.68
C PHE A 310 -0.26 6.04 3.03
N GLN A 311 0.43 6.04 4.18
CA GLN A 311 -0.16 5.57 5.43
C GLN A 311 -0.20 6.56 6.62
N ASP A 312 0.33 7.79 6.53
CA ASP A 312 0.66 8.57 7.72
C ASP A 312 0.05 9.98 7.79
N ILE A 313 -1.29 10.09 7.91
CA ILE A 313 -1.98 11.34 8.29
C ILE A 313 -3.20 10.99 9.17
N PRO A 314 -3.56 11.86 10.15
CA PRO A 314 -4.54 11.50 11.18
C PRO A 314 -5.84 10.97 10.61
N VAL A 315 -6.18 9.76 11.01
CA VAL A 315 -7.47 9.13 10.74
C VAL A 315 -8.51 9.89 11.56
N ILE A 316 -9.58 10.35 10.93
CA ILE A 316 -10.83 10.60 11.66
C ILE A 316 -11.19 9.22 12.22
N GLU A 317 -11.12 9.05 13.53
CA GLU A 317 -11.26 7.74 14.15
C GLU A 317 -12.66 7.20 13.96
N ASP A 318 -12.77 5.89 13.78
CA ASP A 318 -14.03 5.16 13.64
C ASP A 318 -15.03 5.48 14.77
N MET A 319 -14.55 5.85 15.96
CA MET A 319 -15.37 6.24 17.12
C MET A 319 -16.03 7.61 16.97
N GLN A 320 -15.35 8.61 16.40
CA GLN A 320 -15.97 9.92 16.14
C GLN A 320 -17.05 9.80 15.06
N VAL A 321 -16.76 9.00 14.04
CA VAL A 321 -17.68 8.73 12.95
C VAL A 321 -18.91 7.93 13.44
N ALA A 322 -18.73 7.01 14.36
CA ALA A 322 -19.82 6.20 14.94
C ALA A 322 -20.83 7.01 15.78
N ASN A 323 -20.44 8.21 16.23
CA ASN A 323 -21.26 9.09 17.06
C ASN A 323 -22.10 10.10 16.27
N ILE A 324 -21.99 10.16 14.94
CA ILE A 324 -22.76 11.07 14.08
C ILE A 324 -24.24 10.70 14.13
N LYS A 325 -25.10 11.67 14.43
CA LYS A 325 -26.55 11.48 14.57
C LYS A 325 -27.37 12.35 13.62
N THR A 326 -26.76 13.34 12.99
CA THR A 326 -27.45 14.29 12.13
C THR A 326 -26.68 14.55 10.84
N GLN A 327 -27.40 15.04 9.81
CA GLN A 327 -26.80 15.44 8.54
C GLN A 327 -25.78 16.57 8.73
N ASP A 328 -26.10 17.55 9.59
CA ASP A 328 -25.22 18.70 9.83
C ASP A 328 -23.89 18.26 10.45
N GLU A 329 -23.91 17.31 11.39
CA GLU A 329 -22.68 16.72 11.97
C GLU A 329 -21.86 15.98 10.92
N LEU A 330 -22.51 15.22 10.05
CA LEU A 330 -21.85 14.51 8.93
C LEU A 330 -21.21 15.50 7.96
N ASP A 331 -21.94 16.54 7.55
CA ASP A 331 -21.44 17.55 6.62
C ASP A 331 -20.27 18.34 7.23
N MET A 332 -20.31 18.63 8.53
CA MET A 332 -19.20 19.26 9.23
C MET A 332 -17.95 18.37 9.23
N MET A 333 -18.10 17.07 9.50
CA MET A 333 -16.97 16.14 9.49
C MET A 333 -16.40 15.93 8.08
N VAL A 334 -17.25 15.84 7.07
CA VAL A 334 -16.82 15.78 5.66
C VAL A 334 -16.04 17.05 5.29
N LYS A 335 -16.51 18.22 5.72
CA LYS A 335 -15.82 19.49 5.49
C LYS A 335 -14.42 19.49 6.12
N VAL A 336 -14.28 19.09 7.37
CA VAL A 336 -12.97 18.96 8.06
C VAL A 336 -12.07 17.96 7.31
N PHE A 337 -12.60 16.81 6.89
CA PHE A 337 -11.87 15.85 6.08
C PHE A 337 -11.36 16.46 4.77
N LEU A 338 -12.19 17.21 4.05
CA LEU A 338 -11.81 17.84 2.78
C LEU A 338 -10.76 18.95 2.99
N GLU A 339 -10.90 19.78 4.02
CA GLU A 339 -9.93 20.82 4.36
C GLU A 339 -8.57 20.23 4.72
N THR A 340 -8.56 19.17 5.51
CA THR A 340 -7.33 18.43 5.85
C THR A 340 -6.70 17.80 4.61
N SER A 341 -7.50 17.24 3.69
CA SER A 341 -7.02 16.62 2.45
C SER A 341 -6.44 17.64 1.45
N LEU A 342 -6.77 18.92 1.56
CA LEU A 342 -6.20 19.99 0.73
C LEU A 342 -4.83 20.49 1.22
N SER A 343 -4.43 20.16 2.44
CA SER A 343 -3.19 20.62 3.06
C SER A 343 -1.93 19.98 2.43
N SER A 344 -2.06 18.84 1.80
CA SER A 344 -0.97 18.10 1.15
C SER A 344 -1.31 17.71 -0.28
N GLN A 345 -0.35 17.86 -1.19
CA GLN A 345 -0.50 17.42 -2.58
C GLN A 345 -0.72 15.89 -2.70
N LEU A 346 -0.16 15.12 -1.76
CA LEU A 346 -0.35 13.67 -1.67
C LEU A 346 -1.76 13.29 -1.19
N ASP A 347 -2.36 14.08 -0.31
CA ASP A 347 -3.70 13.85 0.22
C ASP A 347 -4.82 14.33 -0.70
N TYR A 348 -4.51 15.15 -1.68
CA TYR A 348 -5.49 15.59 -2.67
C TYR A 348 -6.21 14.40 -3.36
N ASP A 349 -5.54 13.27 -3.46
CA ASP A 349 -6.12 12.02 -3.96
C ASP A 349 -7.31 11.51 -3.13
N LEU A 350 -7.38 11.85 -1.84
CA LEU A 350 -8.52 11.51 -0.97
C LEU A 350 -9.72 12.41 -1.29
N LYS A 351 -9.47 13.71 -1.50
CA LYS A 351 -10.49 14.65 -1.98
C LYS A 351 -11.03 14.24 -3.35
N ASP A 352 -10.16 13.90 -4.29
CA ASP A 352 -10.57 13.39 -5.60
C ASP A 352 -11.49 12.17 -5.46
N SER A 353 -11.16 11.24 -4.55
CA SER A 353 -11.98 10.05 -4.30
C SER A 353 -13.35 10.41 -3.76
N HIS A 354 -13.43 11.39 -2.84
CA HIS A 354 -14.70 11.94 -2.38
C HIS A 354 -15.52 12.51 -3.55
N ASP A 355 -14.92 13.40 -4.34
CA ASP A 355 -15.63 14.10 -5.41
C ASP A 355 -16.19 13.12 -6.43
N TYR A 356 -15.40 12.11 -6.85
CA TYR A 356 -15.86 11.09 -7.80
C TYR A 356 -16.92 10.14 -7.23
N VAL A 357 -16.90 9.83 -5.94
CA VAL A 357 -17.95 9.02 -5.30
C VAL A 357 -19.26 9.81 -5.24
N MET A 358 -19.19 11.09 -4.89
CA MET A 358 -20.38 11.92 -4.69
C MET A 358 -21.16 12.23 -5.97
N ILE A 359 -20.57 12.04 -7.15
CA ILE A 359 -21.28 12.20 -8.44
C ILE A 359 -21.94 10.91 -8.94
N LEU A 360 -21.70 9.76 -8.30
CA LEU A 360 -22.34 8.51 -8.71
C LEU A 360 -23.86 8.62 -8.59
N PRO A 361 -24.62 8.10 -9.59
CA PRO A 361 -26.07 8.23 -9.64
C PRO A 361 -26.79 7.35 -8.59
N PRO A 362 -28.10 7.59 -8.34
CA PRO A 362 -28.92 6.85 -7.36
C PRO A 362 -28.85 5.33 -7.49
N SER A 363 -28.61 4.80 -8.69
CA SER A 363 -28.42 3.36 -8.93
C SER A 363 -27.25 2.73 -8.16
N TYR A 364 -26.46 3.53 -7.45
CA TYR A 364 -25.35 3.07 -6.62
C TYR A 364 -25.63 3.11 -5.11
N TYR A 365 -26.62 3.86 -4.64
CA TYR A 365 -26.90 4.04 -3.22
C TYR A 365 -28.38 3.90 -2.81
N GLU A 366 -29.34 3.90 -3.76
CA GLU A 366 -30.75 3.69 -3.45
C GLU A 366 -31.09 2.22 -3.25
N SER A 367 -32.31 1.95 -2.77
CA SER A 367 -32.82 0.60 -2.54
C SER A 367 -32.67 -0.30 -3.78
N GLY A 368 -32.14 -1.51 -3.58
CA GLY A 368 -31.82 -2.47 -4.66
C GLY A 368 -30.39 -2.37 -5.20
N SER A 369 -29.58 -1.40 -4.75
CA SER A 369 -28.20 -1.19 -5.23
C SER A 369 -27.11 -1.88 -4.38
N TYR A 370 -27.47 -2.78 -3.47
CA TYR A 370 -26.57 -3.33 -2.43
C TYR A 370 -25.19 -3.74 -2.94
N LEU A 371 -25.10 -4.47 -4.07
CA LEU A 371 -23.81 -4.90 -4.62
C LEU A 371 -22.97 -3.73 -5.16
N LYS A 372 -23.60 -2.74 -5.81
CA LYS A 372 -22.91 -1.55 -6.30
C LYS A 372 -22.42 -0.70 -5.13
N TRP A 373 -23.24 -0.50 -4.13
CA TRP A 373 -22.92 0.21 -2.90
C TRP A 373 -21.76 -0.45 -2.14
N MET A 374 -21.76 -1.79 -1.99
CA MET A 374 -20.66 -2.55 -1.39
C MET A 374 -19.36 -2.41 -2.21
N LYS A 375 -19.44 -2.46 -3.54
CA LYS A 375 -18.28 -2.26 -4.43
C LYS A 375 -17.65 -0.88 -4.22
N VAL A 376 -18.45 0.17 -4.01
CA VAL A 376 -17.94 1.52 -3.67
C VAL A 376 -17.23 1.49 -2.33
N GLY A 377 -17.78 0.84 -1.29
CA GLY A 377 -17.14 0.68 0.01
C GLY A 377 -15.80 -0.05 -0.08
N TRP A 378 -15.73 -1.18 -0.79
CA TRP A 378 -14.47 -1.92 -1.01
C TRP A 378 -13.44 -1.09 -1.78
N CYS A 379 -13.89 -0.33 -2.78
CA CYS A 379 -13.02 0.58 -3.53
C CYS A 379 -12.37 1.63 -2.62
N LEU A 380 -13.17 2.31 -1.81
CA LEU A 380 -12.70 3.34 -0.89
C LEU A 380 -11.77 2.76 0.19
N LYS A 381 -12.10 1.58 0.75
CA LYS A 381 -11.25 0.88 1.71
C LYS A 381 -9.88 0.51 1.11
N ASN A 382 -9.85 0.07 -0.15
CA ASN A 382 -8.60 -0.25 -0.85
C ASN A 382 -7.74 0.99 -1.11
N ILE A 383 -8.36 2.16 -1.31
CA ILE A 383 -7.65 3.43 -1.48
C ILE A 383 -7.06 3.88 -0.14
N SER A 384 -7.90 4.05 0.88
CA SER A 384 -7.46 4.49 2.22
C SER A 384 -8.49 4.17 3.30
N ASN A 385 -8.02 3.80 4.49
CA ASN A 385 -8.89 3.66 5.66
C ASN A 385 -9.59 4.98 6.04
N ARG A 386 -8.98 6.13 5.75
CA ARG A 386 -9.51 7.47 6.01
C ARG A 386 -10.80 7.79 5.23
N LEU A 387 -11.15 7.01 4.22
CA LEU A 387 -12.33 7.22 3.39
C LEU A 387 -13.61 6.62 3.97
N LEU A 388 -13.62 6.13 5.20
CA LEU A 388 -14.82 5.69 5.91
C LEU A 388 -15.89 6.79 5.93
N ILE A 389 -15.50 8.01 6.30
CA ILE A 389 -16.43 9.16 6.36
C ILE A 389 -17.05 9.47 4.99
N VAL A 390 -16.28 9.27 3.91
CA VAL A 390 -16.79 9.44 2.53
C VAL A 390 -17.80 8.37 2.19
N TRP A 391 -17.57 7.11 2.61
CA TRP A 391 -18.54 6.04 2.37
C TRP A 391 -19.84 6.23 3.14
N ILE A 392 -19.78 6.76 4.36
CA ILE A 392 -20.95 7.13 5.15
C ILE A 392 -21.70 8.29 4.49
N ALA A 393 -21.00 9.35 4.08
CA ALA A 393 -21.59 10.48 3.38
C ALA A 393 -22.25 10.06 2.05
N PHE A 394 -21.62 9.13 1.34
CA PHE A 394 -22.20 8.53 0.14
C PHE A 394 -23.46 7.70 0.45
N SER A 395 -23.46 6.93 1.53
CA SER A 395 -24.62 6.15 1.98
C SER A 395 -25.76 7.06 2.43
N ALA A 396 -25.46 8.19 3.06
CA ALA A 396 -26.43 9.18 3.51
C ALA A 396 -27.15 9.91 2.35
N LYS A 397 -26.73 9.73 1.09
CA LYS A 397 -27.47 10.21 -0.08
C LYS A 397 -28.75 9.40 -0.33
N SER A 398 -28.88 8.19 0.22
CA SER A 398 -30.07 7.37 0.06
C SER A 398 -31.27 7.98 0.80
N SER A 399 -32.42 7.96 0.16
CA SER A 399 -33.68 8.44 0.74
C SER A 399 -34.13 7.64 1.98
N THR A 400 -33.58 6.44 2.16
CA THR A 400 -33.91 5.52 3.26
C THR A 400 -32.79 5.42 4.30
N PHE A 401 -31.80 6.32 4.26
CA PHE A 401 -30.66 6.28 5.20
C PHE A 401 -31.08 6.61 6.63
N ASP A 402 -30.64 5.80 7.58
CA ASP A 402 -30.83 6.02 9.01
C ASP A 402 -29.47 6.25 9.69
N PHE A 403 -29.32 7.40 10.37
CA PHE A 403 -28.11 7.73 11.12
C PHE A 403 -27.85 6.73 12.26
N GLY A 404 -28.86 6.08 12.81
CA GLY A 404 -28.72 5.00 13.78
C GLY A 404 -27.96 3.77 13.25
N SER A 405 -27.85 3.61 11.92
CA SER A 405 -27.10 2.51 11.28
C SER A 405 -25.60 2.76 11.12
N ILE A 406 -25.10 3.96 11.42
CA ILE A 406 -23.68 4.32 11.26
C ILE A 406 -22.73 3.36 12.01
N PRO A 407 -22.99 2.96 13.28
CA PRO A 407 -22.14 1.96 13.95
C PRO A 407 -22.03 0.63 13.19
N GLU A 408 -23.11 0.15 12.57
CA GLU A 408 -23.08 -1.07 11.73
C GLU A 408 -22.24 -0.85 10.46
N LEU A 409 -22.27 0.34 9.87
CA LEU A 409 -21.42 0.70 8.72
C LEU A 409 -19.95 0.69 9.11
N CYS A 410 -19.61 1.21 10.28
CA CYS A 410 -18.24 1.15 10.82
C CYS A 410 -17.77 -0.31 11.02
N GLU A 411 -18.63 -1.20 11.53
CA GLU A 411 -18.31 -2.62 11.66
C GLU A 411 -18.11 -3.30 10.30
N LYS A 412 -19.01 -3.04 9.34
CA LYS A 412 -18.86 -3.54 7.96
C LYS A 412 -17.54 -3.06 7.34
N TRP A 413 -17.20 -1.78 7.55
CA TRP A 413 -15.93 -1.22 7.07
C TRP A 413 -14.71 -1.90 7.67
N ARG A 414 -14.71 -2.22 8.97
CA ARG A 414 -13.63 -2.98 9.63
C ARG A 414 -13.49 -4.38 9.06
N GLY A 415 -14.60 -5.02 8.71
CA GLY A 415 -14.64 -6.34 8.09
C GLY A 415 -14.20 -6.38 6.61
N PHE A 416 -13.95 -5.25 5.96
CA PHE A 416 -13.46 -5.24 4.58
C PHE A 416 -11.97 -5.58 4.53
N ASP A 417 -11.64 -6.68 3.84
CA ASP A 417 -10.25 -7.02 3.52
C ASP A 417 -9.66 -5.99 2.57
N ARG A 418 -8.51 -5.43 2.93
CA ARG A 418 -7.78 -4.52 2.06
C ARG A 418 -6.97 -5.32 1.03
N ARG A 419 -7.32 -5.19 -0.26
CA ARG A 419 -6.66 -5.85 -1.39
C ARG A 419 -6.21 -4.83 -2.43
N PRO A 420 -5.20 -4.01 -2.16
CA PRO A 420 -4.83 -2.90 -3.05
C PRO A 420 -4.30 -3.36 -4.41
N ASN A 421 -3.79 -4.59 -4.51
CA ASN A 421 -3.19 -5.11 -5.74
C ASN A 421 -4.05 -6.15 -6.47
N ASP A 422 -5.14 -6.60 -5.87
CA ASP A 422 -5.97 -7.69 -6.41
C ASP A 422 -7.45 -7.41 -6.13
N GLY A 423 -7.98 -6.32 -6.65
CA GLY A 423 -9.36 -5.96 -6.40
C GLY A 423 -9.80 -4.66 -7.06
N ILE A 424 -10.94 -4.17 -6.57
CA ILE A 424 -11.52 -2.89 -6.97
C ILE A 424 -10.63 -1.76 -6.44
N THR A 425 -10.17 -0.88 -7.34
CA THR A 425 -9.20 0.18 -7.03
C THR A 425 -9.78 1.57 -7.33
N LYS A 426 -9.03 2.63 -7.03
CA LYS A 426 -9.37 4.01 -7.39
C LYS A 426 -9.73 4.17 -8.87
N ARG A 427 -9.10 3.40 -9.76
CA ARG A 427 -9.39 3.39 -11.19
C ARG A 427 -10.81 2.90 -11.48
N SER A 428 -11.29 1.90 -10.71
CA SER A 428 -12.68 1.43 -10.83
C SER A 428 -13.68 2.54 -10.53
N LEU A 429 -13.40 3.36 -9.51
CA LEU A 429 -14.21 4.54 -9.19
C LEU A 429 -14.25 5.55 -10.35
N TYR A 430 -13.10 5.85 -10.93
CA TYR A 430 -13.03 6.73 -12.10
C TYR A 430 -13.79 6.19 -13.30
N HIS A 431 -13.75 4.87 -13.51
CA HIS A 431 -14.50 4.24 -14.58
C HIS A 431 -16.01 4.38 -14.36
N TRP A 432 -16.51 4.07 -13.16
CA TRP A 432 -17.92 4.24 -12.83
C TRP A 432 -18.38 5.69 -13.00
N ALA A 433 -17.63 6.64 -12.46
CA ALA A 433 -17.92 8.06 -12.60
C ALA A 433 -17.91 8.51 -14.07
N LYS A 434 -16.93 8.07 -14.87
CA LYS A 434 -16.84 8.39 -16.29
C LYS A 434 -17.97 7.78 -17.12
N THR A 435 -18.42 6.57 -16.77
CA THR A 435 -19.48 5.86 -17.53
C THR A 435 -20.86 6.38 -17.18
N ASP A 436 -21.12 6.58 -15.87
CA ASP A 436 -22.47 6.83 -15.37
C ASP A 436 -22.73 8.33 -15.06
N ALA A 437 -21.67 9.18 -15.02
CA ALA A 437 -21.74 10.63 -14.83
C ALA A 437 -20.65 11.38 -15.63
N PRO A 438 -20.60 11.27 -16.97
CA PRO A 438 -19.46 11.71 -17.79
C PRO A 438 -19.20 13.23 -17.77
N GLU A 439 -20.24 14.06 -17.69
CA GLU A 439 -20.10 15.52 -17.63
C GLU A 439 -19.47 15.96 -16.30
N GLU A 440 -20.00 15.46 -15.19
CA GLU A 440 -19.49 15.74 -13.85
C GLU A 440 -18.07 15.19 -13.67
N TYR A 441 -17.81 13.98 -14.18
CA TYR A 441 -16.47 13.41 -14.22
C TYR A 441 -15.48 14.36 -14.90
N THR A 442 -15.84 14.88 -16.07
CA THR A 442 -14.96 15.79 -16.82
C THR A 442 -14.72 17.09 -16.06
N ARG A 443 -15.74 17.61 -15.38
CA ARG A 443 -15.62 18.80 -14.53
C ARG A 443 -14.65 18.57 -13.36
N ILE A 444 -14.81 17.49 -12.62
CA ILE A 444 -13.92 17.15 -11.48
C ILE A 444 -12.49 16.93 -11.96
N MET A 445 -12.29 16.19 -13.05
CA MET A 445 -10.96 15.94 -13.61
C MET A 445 -10.26 17.25 -14.00
N ASN A 446 -10.96 18.19 -14.61
CA ASN A 446 -10.37 19.48 -14.95
C ASN A 446 -10.04 20.31 -13.71
N ASN A 447 -10.88 20.34 -12.70
CA ASN A 447 -10.64 21.06 -11.45
C ASN A 447 -9.42 20.48 -10.70
N SER A 448 -9.31 19.16 -10.63
CA SER A 448 -8.17 18.48 -10.03
C SER A 448 -6.87 18.82 -10.76
N LEU A 449 -6.88 18.78 -12.08
CA LEU A 449 -5.70 19.12 -12.86
C LEU A 449 -5.32 20.60 -12.73
N ASP A 450 -6.30 21.50 -12.70
CA ASP A 450 -6.08 22.93 -12.47
C ASP A 450 -5.46 23.21 -11.10
N TYR A 451 -5.88 22.50 -10.06
CA TYR A 451 -5.26 22.56 -8.74
C TYR A 451 -3.76 22.21 -8.82
N HIS A 452 -3.40 21.09 -9.44
CA HIS A 452 -1.99 20.68 -9.56
C HIS A 452 -1.15 21.66 -10.39
N VAL A 453 -1.73 22.23 -11.45
CA VAL A 453 -1.09 23.30 -12.22
C VAL A 453 -0.84 24.53 -11.35
N GLU A 454 -1.84 24.97 -10.56
CA GLU A 454 -1.69 26.11 -9.64
C GLU A 454 -0.65 25.85 -8.54
N GLN A 455 -0.61 24.64 -7.96
CA GLN A 455 0.42 24.32 -6.98
C GLN A 455 1.82 24.43 -7.57
N SER A 456 2.04 23.94 -8.79
CA SER A 456 3.33 24.08 -9.48
C SER A 456 3.73 25.55 -9.72
N LEU A 457 2.76 26.45 -9.90
CA LEU A 457 3.00 27.89 -10.05
C LEU A 457 3.32 28.60 -8.72
N LYS A 458 2.82 28.09 -7.59
CA LYS A 458 3.02 28.68 -6.24
C LYS A 458 4.37 28.33 -5.62
N ILE A 459 5.08 27.30 -6.12
CA ILE A 459 6.38 26.90 -5.58
C ILE A 459 7.39 28.03 -5.75
N SER A 460 7.88 28.57 -4.61
CA SER A 460 8.92 29.59 -4.58
C SER A 460 10.28 28.95 -4.67
N GLY A 461 11.01 29.20 -5.74
CA GLY A 461 12.42 28.78 -5.84
C GLY A 461 13.26 29.49 -4.78
N GLY A 462 14.09 28.73 -4.06
CA GLY A 462 15.11 29.30 -3.18
C GLY A 462 15.99 30.31 -3.93
N LYS A 463 16.42 31.38 -3.27
CA LYS A 463 17.26 32.45 -3.81
C LYS A 463 18.53 31.88 -4.44
N GLY A 464 18.51 31.57 -5.72
CA GLY A 464 19.70 31.41 -6.54
C GLY A 464 20.27 32.79 -6.90
N LYS A 465 21.58 32.87 -7.11
CA LYS A 465 22.36 34.08 -7.36
C LYS A 465 21.92 34.96 -8.57
N ASN A 466 20.87 34.51 -9.32
CA ASN A 466 20.27 35.31 -10.41
C ASN A 466 18.75 35.30 -10.25
N ASN A 467 18.16 36.44 -10.14
CA ASN A 467 16.77 36.79 -9.76
C ASN A 467 15.66 36.28 -10.71
N GLU A 468 15.86 35.30 -11.59
CA GLU A 468 14.91 34.98 -12.67
C GLU A 468 14.60 33.49 -12.86
N LYS A 469 14.71 32.61 -11.84
CA LYS A 469 14.31 31.22 -12.04
C LYS A 469 12.94 30.93 -11.42
N SER A 470 12.00 30.50 -12.30
CA SER A 470 10.77 29.84 -11.90
C SER A 470 11.08 28.76 -10.87
N GLY A 471 10.42 28.81 -9.71
CA GLY A 471 10.69 27.87 -8.62
C GLY A 471 10.22 26.43 -8.83
N CYS A 472 9.61 26.13 -9.97
CA CYS A 472 9.07 24.81 -10.34
C CYS A 472 10.20 23.91 -10.90
N GLY A 473 10.39 22.74 -10.30
CA GLY A 473 11.36 21.74 -10.74
C GLY A 473 10.82 20.78 -11.81
N ASP A 474 11.72 19.97 -12.39
CA ASP A 474 11.34 18.94 -13.37
C ASP A 474 10.39 17.90 -12.75
N TRP A 475 10.54 17.61 -11.46
CA TRP A 475 9.66 16.71 -10.73
C TRP A 475 8.22 17.25 -10.61
N ASP A 476 8.06 18.55 -10.32
CA ASP A 476 6.73 19.19 -10.20
C ASP A 476 5.98 19.13 -11.54
N LEU A 477 6.68 19.37 -12.64
CA LEU A 477 6.13 19.27 -14.00
C LEU A 477 5.81 17.82 -14.38
N ALA A 478 6.65 16.88 -13.98
CA ALA A 478 6.40 15.45 -14.15
C ALA A 478 5.20 14.97 -13.30
N TRP A 479 5.00 15.55 -12.12
CA TRP A 479 3.82 15.28 -11.29
C TRP A 479 2.52 15.74 -11.95
N VAL A 480 2.49 16.95 -12.52
CA VAL A 480 1.32 17.45 -13.28
C VAL A 480 1.07 16.55 -14.51
N LEU A 481 2.12 16.13 -15.21
CA LEU A 481 2.02 15.19 -16.32
C LEU A 481 1.46 13.83 -15.86
N TYR A 482 1.91 13.33 -14.70
CA TYR A 482 1.42 12.11 -14.11
C TYR A 482 -0.07 12.22 -13.79
N GLN A 483 -0.51 13.25 -13.10
CA GLN A 483 -1.93 13.46 -12.79
C GLN A 483 -2.79 13.52 -14.06
N MET A 484 -2.27 14.12 -15.15
CA MET A 484 -2.95 14.19 -16.43
C MET A 484 -3.06 12.84 -17.14
N CYS A 485 -2.08 11.94 -16.97
CA CYS A 485 -1.90 10.77 -17.82
C CYS A 485 -1.88 9.42 -17.07
N LYS A 486 -1.99 9.41 -15.74
CA LYS A 486 -1.82 8.23 -14.85
C LYS A 486 -2.69 7.03 -15.18
N HIS A 487 -3.82 7.22 -15.88
CA HIS A 487 -4.73 6.14 -16.26
C HIS A 487 -4.42 5.54 -17.64
N SER A 488 -3.54 6.18 -18.39
CA SER A 488 -3.28 5.79 -19.79
C SER A 488 -1.86 5.33 -20.05
N TYR A 489 -0.96 5.49 -19.10
CA TYR A 489 0.45 5.13 -19.27
C TYR A 489 1.00 4.40 -18.05
N VAL A 490 1.91 3.45 -18.29
CA VAL A 490 2.68 2.72 -17.27
C VAL A 490 4.12 2.57 -17.76
N CYS A 491 5.10 2.83 -16.90
CA CYS A 491 6.50 2.50 -17.12
C CYS A 491 6.81 1.12 -16.52
N THR A 492 7.09 0.13 -17.35
CA THR A 492 7.36 -1.24 -16.91
C THR A 492 8.85 -1.50 -16.61
N SER A 493 9.75 -0.65 -17.11
CA SER A 493 11.17 -0.72 -16.81
C SER A 493 11.82 0.67 -16.93
N VAL A 494 12.23 1.24 -15.80
CA VAL A 494 12.96 2.51 -15.75
C VAL A 494 14.31 2.39 -16.44
N LYS A 495 15.05 1.29 -16.19
CA LYS A 495 16.37 1.03 -16.78
C LYS A 495 16.34 0.92 -18.30
N ASN A 496 15.38 0.17 -18.84
CA ASN A 496 15.27 -0.11 -20.27
C ASN A 496 14.32 0.88 -20.98
N ASN A 497 13.77 1.87 -20.25
CA ASN A 497 12.83 2.86 -20.80
C ASN A 497 11.61 2.24 -21.51
N MET A 498 11.08 1.17 -20.93
CA MET A 498 9.93 0.44 -21.49
C MET A 498 8.62 1.02 -20.94
N TRP A 499 7.69 1.25 -21.85
CA TRP A 499 6.41 1.87 -21.53
C TRP A 499 5.25 1.11 -22.17
N MET A 500 4.10 1.21 -21.51
CA MET A 500 2.82 0.76 -22.04
C MET A 500 1.86 1.94 -22.12
N VAL A 501 1.00 1.93 -23.13
CA VAL A 501 -0.06 2.91 -23.32
C VAL A 501 -1.41 2.23 -23.51
N TYR A 502 -2.42 2.68 -22.78
CA TYR A 502 -3.79 2.20 -22.92
C TYR A 502 -4.51 2.98 -24.04
N LYS A 503 -4.98 2.26 -25.06
CA LYS A 503 -5.82 2.79 -26.14
C LYS A 503 -6.61 1.66 -26.80
N ASN A 504 -7.76 1.97 -27.39
CA ASN A 504 -8.59 1.01 -28.13
C ASN A 504 -8.87 -0.25 -27.30
N HIS A 505 -9.31 -0.05 -26.04
CA HIS A 505 -9.73 -1.07 -25.07
C HIS A 505 -8.62 -2.00 -24.58
N ARG A 506 -7.35 -1.78 -24.92
CA ARG A 506 -6.21 -2.61 -24.49
C ARG A 506 -4.91 -1.83 -24.29
N TRP A 507 -3.94 -2.45 -23.66
CA TRP A 507 -2.59 -1.96 -23.47
C TRP A 507 -1.71 -2.32 -24.66
N HIS A 508 -0.90 -1.36 -25.08
CA HIS A 508 0.05 -1.51 -26.17
C HIS A 508 1.46 -1.13 -25.72
N ASP A 509 2.46 -1.82 -26.24
CA ASP A 509 3.85 -1.40 -26.10
C ASP A 509 4.06 -0.02 -26.69
N LEU A 510 4.84 0.80 -26.00
CA LEU A 510 5.17 2.16 -26.43
C LEU A 510 6.67 2.38 -26.35
N ASP A 511 7.30 2.57 -27.49
CA ASP A 511 8.72 2.85 -27.56
C ASP A 511 9.07 4.15 -26.83
N SER A 512 9.91 4.02 -25.81
CA SER A 512 10.53 5.13 -25.06
C SER A 512 9.58 6.20 -24.56
N GLY A 513 8.28 5.90 -24.41
CA GLY A 513 7.26 6.86 -23.95
C GLY A 513 6.99 8.00 -24.93
N THR A 514 7.17 7.76 -26.23
CA THR A 514 7.13 8.82 -27.27
C THR A 514 5.84 9.62 -27.30
N THR A 515 4.67 8.99 -27.10
CA THR A 515 3.39 9.71 -27.07
C THR A 515 3.23 10.52 -25.80
N LEU A 516 3.69 10.02 -24.64
CA LEU A 516 3.72 10.75 -23.39
C LEU A 516 4.64 11.99 -23.50
N ARG A 517 5.81 11.84 -24.14
CA ARG A 517 6.73 12.95 -24.39
C ARG A 517 6.10 14.03 -25.28
N LYS A 518 5.26 13.66 -26.26
CA LYS A 518 4.49 14.61 -27.08
C LYS A 518 3.44 15.36 -26.26
N THR A 519 2.84 14.71 -25.26
CA THR A 519 1.87 15.33 -24.34
C THR A 519 2.49 16.51 -23.59
N ILE A 520 3.79 16.48 -23.26
CA ILE A 520 4.50 17.59 -22.58
C ILE A 520 4.44 18.87 -23.42
N SER A 521 4.80 18.80 -24.70
CA SER A 521 4.86 19.99 -25.58
C SER A 521 3.51 20.34 -26.23
N GLY A 522 2.52 19.51 -26.10
CA GLY A 522 1.15 19.72 -26.58
C GLY A 522 0.19 20.04 -25.42
N PRO A 523 -0.67 19.08 -25.00
CA PRO A 523 -1.72 19.33 -24.02
C PRO A 523 -1.26 19.93 -22.69
N LEU A 524 -0.13 19.45 -22.12
CA LEU A 524 0.39 19.99 -20.86
C LEU A 524 0.80 21.46 -21.01
N ARG A 525 1.54 21.78 -22.08
CA ARG A 525 1.92 23.15 -22.41
C ARG A 525 0.72 24.07 -22.59
N GLU A 526 -0.33 23.58 -23.24
CA GLU A 526 -1.55 24.33 -23.47
C GLU A 526 -2.29 24.68 -22.17
N ARG A 527 -2.27 23.78 -21.18
CA ARG A 527 -2.82 24.06 -19.83
C ARG A 527 -2.13 25.27 -19.19
N TYR A 528 -0.82 25.36 -19.23
CA TYR A 528 -0.09 26.51 -18.67
C TYR A 528 -0.36 27.80 -19.46
N ARG A 529 -0.55 27.74 -20.77
CA ARG A 529 -0.95 28.89 -21.58
C ARG A 529 -2.34 29.41 -21.20
N ASN A 530 -3.29 28.49 -21.09
CA ASN A 530 -4.66 28.83 -20.68
C ASN A 530 -4.68 29.45 -19.28
N LYS A 531 -3.85 28.93 -18.37
CA LYS A 531 -3.72 29.52 -17.02
C LYS A 531 -3.12 30.92 -17.06
N ALA A 532 -2.14 31.18 -17.91
CA ALA A 532 -1.58 32.52 -18.10
C ALA A 532 -2.63 33.51 -18.65
N VAL A 533 -3.47 33.07 -19.60
CA VAL A 533 -4.59 33.90 -20.13
C VAL A 533 -5.63 34.16 -19.02
N GLN A 534 -5.96 33.17 -18.21
CA GLN A 534 -6.88 33.32 -17.08
C GLN A 534 -6.39 34.39 -16.09
N TYR A 535 -5.12 34.37 -15.68
CA TYR A 535 -4.55 35.40 -14.81
C TYR A 535 -4.53 36.78 -15.47
N MET A 536 -4.33 36.84 -16.80
CA MET A 536 -4.41 38.12 -17.52
C MET A 536 -5.82 38.72 -17.46
N HIS A 537 -6.87 37.93 -17.66
CA HIS A 537 -8.26 38.40 -17.56
C HIS A 537 -8.60 38.87 -16.15
N ASN A 538 -8.21 38.10 -15.13
CA ASN A 538 -8.43 38.48 -13.73
C ASN A 538 -7.79 39.83 -13.39
N ASN A 539 -6.59 40.11 -13.89
CA ASN A 539 -5.91 41.42 -13.73
C ASN A 539 -6.66 42.57 -14.44
N GLN A 540 -7.27 42.31 -15.60
CA GLN A 540 -8.04 43.32 -16.34
C GLN A 540 -9.39 43.63 -15.68
N GLU A 541 -10.06 42.61 -15.14
CA GLU A 541 -11.33 42.79 -14.40
C GLU A 541 -11.12 43.58 -13.11
N ASN A 542 -10.04 43.31 -12.37
CA ASN A 542 -9.70 44.03 -11.15
C ASN A 542 -9.28 45.47 -11.45
N SER A 543 -8.58 45.73 -12.54
CA SER A 543 -8.18 47.11 -12.95
C SER A 543 -9.38 48.00 -13.32
N ASN A 544 -10.53 47.40 -13.64
CA ASN A 544 -11.77 48.11 -13.95
C ASN A 544 -12.63 48.41 -12.70
N ARG A 545 -12.24 47.95 -11.52
CA ARG A 545 -12.88 48.25 -10.24
C ARG A 545 -12.19 49.43 -9.60
N THR A 546 -12.85 50.59 -9.66
CA THR A 546 -12.41 51.80 -9.03
C THR A 546 -12.87 51.87 -7.57
N ASP A 547 -12.15 51.20 -6.66
CA ASP A 547 -12.29 51.43 -5.22
C ASP A 547 -10.96 51.20 -4.47
N ASN A 548 -10.65 52.13 -3.57
CA ASN A 548 -9.38 52.33 -2.87
C ASN A 548 -9.14 51.30 -1.73
N ASP A 549 -9.18 50.02 -1.99
CA ASP A 549 -8.88 48.99 -0.99
C ASP A 549 -7.49 48.37 -1.21
N GLU A 550 -6.57 48.58 -0.25
CA GLU A 550 -5.21 48.02 -0.22
C GLU A 550 -5.10 46.49 -0.47
N PRO A 551 -6.06 45.62 -0.10
CA PRO A 551 -5.98 44.20 -0.39
C PRO A 551 -5.99 43.81 -1.90
N VAL A 552 -6.51 44.69 -2.75
CA VAL A 552 -6.62 44.43 -4.20
C VAL A 552 -5.26 44.54 -4.90
N ALA A 553 -4.37 45.42 -4.42
CA ALA A 553 -3.05 45.60 -5.01
C ALA A 553 -2.11 44.42 -4.81
N GLU A 554 -2.17 43.70 -3.67
CA GLU A 554 -1.37 42.51 -3.41
C GLU A 554 -1.84 41.31 -4.25
N GLN A 555 -3.16 41.17 -4.48
CA GLN A 555 -3.71 40.10 -5.33
C GLN A 555 -3.34 40.34 -6.80
N ASP A 556 -3.38 41.57 -7.28
CA ASP A 556 -2.99 41.88 -8.67
C ASP A 556 -1.51 41.62 -8.92
N GLU A 557 -0.63 41.95 -7.97
CA GLU A 557 0.79 41.65 -8.08
C GLU A 557 1.05 40.12 -8.06
N LEU A 558 0.36 39.38 -7.18
CA LEU A 558 0.42 37.92 -7.15
C LEU A 558 -0.01 37.32 -8.51
N HIS A 559 -1.13 37.76 -9.07
CA HIS A 559 -1.62 37.26 -10.37
C HIS A 559 -0.65 37.60 -11.51
N ARG A 560 0.03 38.75 -11.50
CA ARG A 560 1.08 39.08 -12.49
C ARG A 560 2.28 38.15 -12.38
N VAL A 561 2.72 37.84 -11.16
CA VAL A 561 3.82 36.90 -10.90
C VAL A 561 3.45 35.49 -11.40
N LEU A 562 2.25 35.02 -11.07
CA LEU A 562 1.76 33.69 -11.49
C LEU A 562 1.57 33.62 -13.00
N GLN A 563 1.07 34.68 -13.63
CA GLN A 563 0.98 34.80 -15.09
C GLN A 563 2.35 34.64 -15.75
N GLN A 564 3.35 35.40 -15.29
CA GLN A 564 4.71 35.34 -15.85
C GLN A 564 5.33 33.94 -15.66
N ARG A 565 5.13 33.32 -14.50
CA ARG A 565 5.57 31.95 -14.24
C ARG A 565 4.92 30.95 -15.20
N ALA A 566 3.61 31.04 -15.45
CA ALA A 566 2.89 30.17 -16.38
C ALA A 566 3.42 30.33 -17.82
N ILE A 567 3.72 31.55 -18.25
CA ILE A 567 4.36 31.83 -19.57
C ILE A 567 5.74 31.15 -19.62
N ASN A 568 6.57 31.34 -18.61
CA ASN A 568 7.93 30.79 -18.57
C ASN A 568 7.90 29.26 -18.61
N ILE A 569 7.03 28.61 -17.81
CA ILE A 569 6.87 27.16 -17.82
C ILE A 569 6.39 26.69 -19.20
N SER A 570 5.46 27.39 -19.84
CA SER A 570 5.01 27.04 -21.18
C SER A 570 6.14 27.08 -22.24
N GLN A 571 7.14 27.93 -22.04
CA GLN A 571 8.34 27.98 -22.90
C GLN A 571 9.30 26.82 -22.59
N ILE A 572 9.51 26.49 -21.30
CA ILE A 572 10.31 25.36 -20.83
C ILE A 572 9.78 24.04 -21.42
N LEU A 573 8.46 23.82 -21.40
CA LEU A 573 7.81 22.61 -21.91
C LEU A 573 7.96 22.40 -23.43
N ALA A 574 8.36 23.44 -24.19
CA ALA A 574 8.65 23.32 -25.60
C ALA A 574 10.08 22.84 -25.90
N GLN A 575 11.01 22.98 -24.95
CA GLN A 575 12.43 22.71 -25.13
C GLN A 575 12.73 21.21 -24.98
N THR A 576 13.59 20.68 -25.88
CA THR A 576 13.89 19.24 -25.91
C THR A 576 14.60 18.76 -24.66
N SER A 577 15.59 19.48 -24.14
CA SER A 577 16.33 19.15 -22.94
C SER A 577 15.43 19.03 -21.70
N ASN A 578 14.52 19.98 -21.53
CA ASN A 578 13.59 20.00 -20.40
C ASN A 578 12.56 18.85 -20.48
N LYS A 579 12.10 18.52 -21.69
CA LYS A 579 11.25 17.33 -21.89
C LYS A 579 11.98 16.04 -21.50
N ASP A 580 13.28 15.94 -21.76
CA ASP A 580 14.06 14.76 -21.38
C ASP A 580 14.24 14.66 -19.86
N HIS A 581 14.42 15.80 -19.16
CA HIS A 581 14.48 15.84 -17.70
C HIS A 581 13.12 15.46 -17.08
N ILE A 582 12.03 16.06 -17.55
CA ILE A 582 10.68 15.72 -17.11
C ILE A 582 10.38 14.22 -17.34
N MET A 583 10.78 13.64 -18.47
CA MET A 583 10.60 12.22 -18.76
C MET A 583 11.43 11.31 -17.84
N LYS A 584 12.59 11.77 -17.32
CA LYS A 584 13.35 11.00 -16.31
C LYS A 584 12.58 10.89 -15.00
N GLU A 585 12.03 12.00 -14.51
CA GLU A 585 11.18 11.99 -13.30
C GLU A 585 9.88 11.19 -13.55
N ALA A 586 9.26 11.35 -14.71
CA ALA A 586 8.05 10.65 -15.10
C ALA A 586 8.21 9.12 -15.07
N LYS A 587 9.39 8.58 -15.44
CA LYS A 587 9.64 7.14 -15.36
C LYS A 587 9.44 6.58 -13.97
N GLU A 588 9.84 7.30 -12.94
CA GLU A 588 9.69 6.88 -11.55
C GLU A 588 8.24 6.97 -11.07
N LEU A 589 7.55 8.05 -11.46
CA LEU A 589 6.14 8.28 -11.10
C LEU A 589 5.17 7.27 -11.75
N PHE A 590 5.44 6.86 -12.99
CA PHE A 590 4.61 5.90 -13.73
C PHE A 590 5.06 4.45 -13.54
N TYR A 591 6.06 4.16 -12.71
CA TYR A 591 6.65 2.84 -12.60
C TYR A 591 5.75 1.82 -11.90
N ASP A 592 5.46 0.72 -12.58
CA ASP A 592 4.87 -0.50 -12.04
C ASP A 592 5.65 -1.71 -12.57
N GLY A 593 6.55 -2.25 -11.75
CA GLY A 593 7.43 -3.38 -12.12
C GLY A 593 6.67 -4.69 -12.31
N ASP A 594 5.50 -4.85 -11.69
CA ASP A 594 4.69 -6.06 -11.74
C ASP A 594 3.63 -6.03 -12.86
N PHE A 595 3.53 -4.90 -13.56
CA PHE A 595 2.47 -4.66 -14.54
C PHE A 595 2.41 -5.73 -15.65
N LEU A 596 3.56 -6.12 -16.21
CA LEU A 596 3.62 -7.17 -17.24
C LEU A 596 3.13 -8.54 -16.73
N GLY A 597 3.27 -8.79 -15.42
CA GLY A 597 2.73 -9.97 -14.76
C GLY A 597 1.21 -9.98 -14.73
N LYS A 598 0.59 -8.81 -14.59
CA LYS A 598 -0.87 -8.61 -14.48
C LYS A 598 -1.59 -8.69 -15.83
N LEU A 599 -0.88 -8.48 -16.96
CA LEU A 599 -1.48 -8.50 -18.29
C LEU A 599 -1.99 -9.89 -18.65
N ASP A 600 -3.17 -9.95 -19.28
CA ASP A 600 -3.78 -11.14 -19.90
C ASP A 600 -4.00 -12.33 -18.94
N VAL A 601 -4.16 -12.05 -17.63
CA VAL A 601 -4.35 -13.08 -16.60
C VAL A 601 -5.81 -13.45 -16.42
N ASN A 602 -6.76 -12.52 -16.67
CA ASN A 602 -8.19 -12.79 -16.46
C ASN A 602 -8.77 -13.69 -17.56
N PRO A 603 -9.17 -14.95 -17.23
CA PRO A 603 -9.66 -15.89 -18.22
C PRO A 603 -11.06 -15.58 -18.75
N HIS A 604 -11.80 -14.69 -18.11
CA HIS A 604 -13.19 -14.38 -18.44
C HIS A 604 -13.35 -13.14 -19.34
N LEU A 605 -12.27 -12.42 -19.65
CA LEU A 605 -12.34 -11.26 -20.51
C LEU A 605 -11.81 -11.56 -21.91
N LEU A 606 -12.57 -11.19 -22.93
CA LEU A 606 -12.14 -11.27 -24.33
C LEU A 606 -12.24 -9.89 -24.98
N CYS A 607 -11.12 -9.31 -25.37
CA CYS A 607 -11.11 -8.03 -26.04
C CYS A 607 -11.37 -8.17 -27.53
N CYS A 608 -12.38 -7.45 -28.01
CA CYS A 608 -12.66 -7.21 -29.42
C CYS A 608 -12.16 -5.82 -29.83
N LYS A 609 -12.18 -5.52 -31.12
CA LYS A 609 -11.75 -4.21 -31.62
C LYS A 609 -12.60 -3.04 -31.06
N ASN A 610 -13.89 -3.27 -30.83
CA ASN A 610 -14.87 -2.27 -30.38
C ASN A 610 -15.24 -2.36 -28.90
N GLY A 611 -14.59 -3.23 -28.09
CA GLY A 611 -14.89 -3.37 -26.66
C GLY A 611 -14.38 -4.68 -26.09
N VAL A 612 -14.85 -5.02 -24.90
CA VAL A 612 -14.48 -6.23 -24.15
C VAL A 612 -15.76 -7.00 -23.81
N TYR A 613 -15.76 -8.30 -24.08
CA TYR A 613 -16.80 -9.21 -23.63
C TYR A 613 -16.37 -9.80 -22.28
N ASP A 614 -17.21 -9.61 -21.27
CA ASP A 614 -17.05 -10.16 -19.94
C ASP A 614 -17.95 -11.39 -19.80
N PHE A 615 -17.36 -12.59 -19.84
CA PHE A 615 -18.10 -13.85 -19.73
C PHE A 615 -18.62 -14.14 -18.33
N LYS A 616 -18.07 -13.49 -17.30
CA LYS A 616 -18.56 -13.65 -15.93
C LYS A 616 -19.88 -12.93 -15.73
N ASP A 617 -20.00 -11.72 -16.27
CA ASP A 617 -21.19 -10.90 -16.17
C ASP A 617 -22.09 -11.05 -17.41
N ASN A 618 -21.63 -11.83 -18.43
CA ASN A 618 -22.28 -12.02 -19.73
C ASN A 618 -22.65 -10.70 -20.41
N LEU A 619 -21.69 -9.76 -20.42
CA LEU A 619 -21.91 -8.39 -20.87
C LEU A 619 -20.79 -7.94 -21.82
N PHE A 620 -21.19 -7.33 -22.94
CA PHE A 620 -20.26 -6.60 -23.79
C PHE A 620 -20.21 -5.13 -23.34
N ARG A 621 -19.02 -4.61 -23.09
CA ARG A 621 -18.78 -3.25 -22.57
C ARG A 621 -17.54 -2.61 -23.14
N ASN A 622 -17.39 -1.32 -22.95
CA ASN A 622 -16.11 -0.66 -23.18
C ASN A 622 -15.01 -1.28 -22.30
N GLY A 623 -13.87 -1.52 -22.89
CA GLY A 623 -12.66 -1.91 -22.11
C GLY A 623 -12.17 -0.78 -21.24
N ILE A 624 -11.54 -1.15 -20.13
CA ILE A 624 -10.95 -0.25 -19.15
C ILE A 624 -9.49 -0.62 -18.89
N PRO A 625 -8.64 0.33 -18.47
CA PRO A 625 -7.23 0.03 -18.18
C PRO A 625 -7.02 -1.13 -17.21
N GLU A 626 -7.94 -1.32 -16.26
CA GLU A 626 -7.93 -2.35 -15.22
C GLU A 626 -8.24 -3.75 -15.72
N ASP A 627 -8.78 -3.87 -16.92
CA ASP A 627 -8.95 -5.18 -17.57
C ASP A 627 -7.59 -5.87 -17.78
N ASN A 628 -6.51 -5.09 -17.80
CA ASN A 628 -5.13 -5.55 -18.00
C ASN A 628 -4.99 -6.47 -19.21
N ILE A 629 -5.62 -6.09 -20.31
CA ILE A 629 -5.60 -6.84 -21.56
C ILE A 629 -4.61 -6.20 -22.53
N SER A 630 -3.75 -7.00 -23.15
CA SER A 630 -2.87 -6.58 -24.25
C SER A 630 -3.27 -7.16 -25.60
N MET A 631 -4.10 -8.20 -25.62
CA MET A 631 -4.54 -8.94 -26.81
C MET A 631 -5.90 -8.50 -27.30
N SER A 632 -6.22 -8.76 -28.58
CA SER A 632 -7.53 -8.52 -29.17
C SER A 632 -7.83 -9.57 -30.23
N THR A 633 -9.12 -9.85 -30.45
CA THR A 633 -9.57 -10.61 -31.62
C THR A 633 -9.34 -9.83 -32.92
N ASN A 634 -9.08 -8.50 -32.84
CA ASN A 634 -8.91 -7.58 -33.95
C ASN A 634 -10.16 -7.45 -34.85
N ILE A 635 -11.28 -8.03 -34.48
CA ILE A 635 -12.59 -7.92 -35.14
C ILE A 635 -13.60 -7.28 -34.20
N ASP A 636 -14.66 -6.68 -34.76
CA ASP A 636 -15.74 -6.10 -34.00
C ASP A 636 -16.69 -7.19 -33.48
N TYR A 637 -17.00 -7.15 -32.18
CA TYR A 637 -18.12 -7.90 -31.66
C TYR A 637 -19.44 -7.32 -32.19
N LYS A 638 -20.32 -8.20 -32.65
CA LYS A 638 -21.68 -7.90 -33.06
C LYS A 638 -22.63 -8.90 -32.38
N PRO A 639 -23.70 -8.44 -31.75
CA PRO A 639 -24.72 -9.36 -31.24
C PRO A 639 -25.25 -10.25 -32.39
N LEU A 640 -25.57 -11.47 -32.06
CA LEU A 640 -26.11 -12.42 -33.03
C LEU A 640 -27.50 -11.97 -33.50
N ASP A 641 -27.60 -11.59 -34.77
CA ASP A 641 -28.86 -11.29 -35.45
C ASP A 641 -29.20 -12.44 -36.37
N THR A 642 -30.11 -13.29 -35.86
CA THR A 642 -30.52 -14.52 -36.56
C THR A 642 -31.34 -14.23 -37.79
N VAL A 643 -31.99 -13.06 -37.88
CA VAL A 643 -32.86 -12.68 -39.01
C VAL A 643 -31.98 -12.14 -40.18
N ASN A 644 -31.17 -11.12 -39.90
CA ASN A 644 -30.38 -10.48 -40.97
C ASN A 644 -29.19 -11.31 -41.41
N ASN A 645 -28.69 -12.25 -40.55
CA ASN A 645 -27.57 -13.13 -40.84
C ASN A 645 -27.94 -14.59 -41.12
N ALA A 646 -29.26 -14.90 -41.33
CA ALA A 646 -29.74 -16.27 -41.52
C ALA A 646 -28.98 -17.05 -42.61
N SER A 647 -28.68 -16.42 -43.74
CA SER A 647 -27.91 -17.05 -44.84
C SER A 647 -26.48 -17.43 -44.38
N LYS A 648 -25.79 -16.54 -43.68
CA LYS A 648 -24.42 -16.78 -43.19
C LYS A 648 -24.39 -17.86 -42.10
N ILE A 649 -25.38 -17.84 -41.21
CA ILE A 649 -25.52 -18.86 -40.17
C ILE A 649 -25.74 -20.22 -40.80
N THR A 650 -26.61 -20.31 -41.83
CA THR A 650 -26.84 -21.55 -42.58
C THR A 650 -25.54 -22.02 -43.27
N GLU A 651 -24.79 -21.12 -43.89
CA GLU A 651 -23.52 -21.46 -44.57
C GLU A 651 -22.49 -22.05 -43.56
N ILE A 652 -22.35 -21.41 -42.36
CA ILE A 652 -21.44 -21.93 -41.34
C ILE A 652 -21.89 -23.26 -40.78
N ASN A 653 -23.17 -23.43 -40.50
CA ASN A 653 -23.73 -24.70 -40.05
C ASN A 653 -23.53 -25.81 -41.10
N THR A 654 -23.81 -25.52 -42.40
CA THR A 654 -23.58 -26.43 -43.49
C THR A 654 -22.11 -26.86 -43.59
N PHE A 655 -21.17 -25.89 -43.43
CA PHE A 655 -19.73 -26.19 -43.39
C PHE A 655 -19.38 -27.15 -42.24
N MET A 656 -19.94 -26.91 -41.04
CA MET A 656 -19.69 -27.77 -39.87
C MET A 656 -20.26 -29.19 -40.07
N ASP A 657 -21.52 -29.29 -40.59
CA ASP A 657 -22.15 -30.56 -40.85
C ASP A 657 -21.42 -31.37 -41.95
N GLN A 658 -20.87 -30.72 -42.97
CA GLN A 658 -20.01 -31.34 -44.00
C GLN A 658 -18.67 -31.82 -43.42
N LEU A 659 -18.10 -31.02 -42.52
CA LEU A 659 -16.81 -31.35 -41.89
C LEU A 659 -16.96 -32.47 -40.85
N PHE A 660 -18.07 -32.48 -40.14
CA PHE A 660 -18.38 -33.47 -39.09
C PHE A 660 -19.79 -34.04 -39.31
N PRO A 661 -19.93 -35.03 -40.23
CA PRO A 661 -21.23 -35.62 -40.60
C PRO A 661 -21.95 -36.31 -39.43
N GLU A 662 -21.17 -36.79 -38.43
CA GLU A 662 -21.75 -37.39 -37.24
C GLU A 662 -22.22 -36.31 -36.27
N LYS A 663 -23.52 -36.22 -36.01
CA LYS A 663 -24.12 -35.14 -35.18
C LYS A 663 -23.50 -35.03 -33.80
N PRO A 664 -23.22 -36.11 -33.04
CA PRO A 664 -22.56 -35.99 -31.73
C PRO A 664 -21.16 -35.37 -31.82
N LEU A 665 -20.43 -35.69 -32.90
CA LEU A 665 -19.09 -35.12 -33.14
C LEU A 665 -19.16 -33.65 -33.55
N CYS A 666 -20.13 -33.31 -34.38
CA CYS A 666 -20.40 -31.91 -34.77
C CYS A 666 -20.74 -31.05 -33.54
N ASP A 667 -21.64 -31.55 -32.68
CA ASP A 667 -22.01 -30.86 -31.43
C ASP A 667 -20.80 -30.70 -30.47
N TYR A 668 -20.02 -31.75 -30.28
CA TYR A 668 -18.77 -31.71 -29.51
C TYR A 668 -17.79 -30.68 -30.09
N MET A 669 -17.66 -30.58 -31.41
CA MET A 669 -16.75 -29.63 -32.04
C MET A 669 -17.24 -28.18 -31.84
N TRP A 670 -18.55 -27.93 -31.87
CA TRP A 670 -19.11 -26.61 -31.50
C TRP A 670 -18.77 -26.23 -30.06
N ASP A 671 -18.96 -27.16 -29.11
CA ASP A 671 -18.61 -26.95 -27.69
C ASP A 671 -17.11 -26.73 -27.52
N HIS A 672 -16.27 -27.52 -28.20
CA HIS A 672 -14.82 -27.36 -28.15
C HIS A 672 -14.38 -26.01 -28.70
N LEU A 673 -14.85 -25.61 -29.88
CA LEU A 673 -14.48 -24.34 -30.50
C LEU A 673 -14.98 -23.14 -29.66
N SER A 674 -16.22 -23.18 -29.18
CA SER A 674 -16.77 -22.12 -28.33
C SER A 674 -16.02 -22.01 -26.99
N SER A 675 -15.57 -23.13 -26.43
CA SER A 675 -14.77 -23.14 -25.21
C SER A 675 -13.42 -22.41 -25.34
N THR A 676 -12.91 -22.22 -26.55
CA THR A 676 -11.69 -21.46 -26.81
C THR A 676 -11.85 -19.95 -26.56
N LEU A 677 -13.09 -19.43 -26.51
CA LEU A 677 -13.36 -18.03 -26.14
C LEU A 677 -13.06 -17.77 -24.65
N LEU A 678 -13.12 -18.84 -23.84
CA LEU A 678 -12.81 -18.78 -22.40
C LEU A 678 -11.36 -19.24 -22.13
N GLY A 679 -10.65 -18.51 -21.26
CA GLY A 679 -9.29 -18.83 -20.86
C GLY A 679 -9.19 -19.86 -19.74
N THR A 680 -10.12 -20.79 -19.67
CA THR A 680 -10.12 -21.85 -18.67
C THR A 680 -9.75 -23.18 -19.30
N SER A 681 -8.92 -23.99 -18.67
CA SER A 681 -8.52 -25.33 -19.11
C SER A 681 -8.95 -26.36 -18.07
N THR A 682 -10.28 -26.44 -17.82
CA THR A 682 -10.84 -27.32 -16.77
C THR A 682 -10.80 -28.80 -17.13
N ASN A 683 -10.88 -29.14 -18.42
CA ASN A 683 -11.00 -30.51 -18.89
C ASN A 683 -9.65 -31.25 -18.94
N GLN A 684 -8.52 -30.57 -18.82
CA GLN A 684 -7.17 -31.15 -18.85
C GLN A 684 -6.90 -32.02 -20.07
N THR A 685 -7.39 -31.63 -21.25
CA THR A 685 -7.32 -32.35 -22.50
C THR A 685 -6.46 -31.62 -23.52
N PHE A 686 -5.90 -32.38 -24.45
CA PHE A 686 -5.47 -31.85 -25.75
C PHE A 686 -6.21 -32.59 -26.86
N ASN A 687 -6.36 -31.94 -28.00
CA ASN A 687 -7.14 -32.47 -29.11
C ASN A 687 -6.23 -32.76 -30.29
N MET A 688 -6.44 -33.89 -30.96
CA MET A 688 -5.74 -34.25 -32.19
C MET A 688 -6.74 -34.25 -33.34
N TYR A 689 -6.56 -33.37 -34.32
CA TYR A 689 -7.33 -33.33 -35.53
C TYR A 689 -6.68 -34.25 -36.57
N ILE A 690 -7.22 -35.44 -36.71
CA ILE A 690 -6.66 -36.51 -37.60
C ILE A 690 -7.52 -36.59 -38.87
N GLY A 691 -6.86 -36.82 -40.02
CA GLY A 691 -7.55 -37.07 -41.30
C GLY A 691 -6.60 -37.24 -42.48
N GLY A 692 -7.09 -37.82 -43.55
CA GLY A 692 -6.32 -38.30 -44.73
C GLY A 692 -5.87 -37.20 -45.71
N GLY A 693 -5.93 -35.94 -45.38
CA GLY A 693 -5.64 -34.82 -46.28
C GLY A 693 -6.88 -34.26 -46.97
N GLN A 694 -6.88 -32.96 -47.34
CA GLN A 694 -7.94 -32.25 -48.09
C GLN A 694 -9.36 -32.36 -47.50
N ASN A 695 -9.45 -32.47 -46.14
CA ASN A 695 -10.71 -32.71 -45.42
C ASN A 695 -11.06 -31.54 -44.48
N GLY A 696 -10.63 -30.34 -44.79
CA GLY A 696 -11.10 -29.11 -44.13
C GLY A 696 -10.42 -28.74 -42.81
N LYS A 697 -9.50 -29.57 -42.26
CA LYS A 697 -8.83 -29.29 -40.96
C LYS A 697 -8.18 -27.91 -40.92
N SER A 698 -7.36 -27.56 -41.92
CA SER A 698 -6.66 -26.29 -42.00
C SER A 698 -7.63 -25.11 -42.17
N VAL A 699 -8.77 -25.34 -42.88
CA VAL A 699 -9.80 -24.30 -43.02
C VAL A 699 -10.43 -23.98 -41.68
N LEU A 700 -10.71 -25.03 -40.86
CA LEU A 700 -11.26 -24.84 -39.50
C LEU A 700 -10.29 -24.08 -38.60
N VAL A 701 -9.01 -24.45 -38.63
CA VAL A 701 -7.96 -23.79 -37.86
C VAL A 701 -7.82 -22.31 -38.29
N ASN A 702 -7.83 -22.04 -39.62
CA ASN A 702 -7.77 -20.66 -40.14
C ASN A 702 -9.03 -19.84 -39.76
N LEU A 703 -10.20 -20.45 -39.75
CA LEU A 703 -11.42 -19.81 -39.27
C LEU A 703 -11.28 -19.36 -37.82
N MET A 704 -10.78 -20.25 -36.95
CA MET A 704 -10.54 -19.93 -35.56
C MET A 704 -9.42 -18.90 -35.36
N GLU A 705 -8.42 -18.89 -36.22
CA GLU A 705 -7.39 -17.84 -36.23
C GLU A 705 -7.96 -16.46 -36.51
N ILE A 706 -8.86 -16.36 -37.49
CA ILE A 706 -9.56 -15.11 -37.84
C ILE A 706 -10.47 -14.66 -36.68
N VAL A 707 -11.17 -15.59 -36.03
CA VAL A 707 -12.09 -15.30 -34.91
C VAL A 707 -11.34 -14.85 -33.68
N LEU A 708 -10.21 -15.49 -33.36
CA LEU A 708 -9.48 -15.29 -32.11
C LEU A 708 -8.38 -14.23 -32.22
N GLY A 709 -7.89 -13.91 -33.40
CA GLY A 709 -6.85 -12.91 -33.60
C GLY A 709 -5.61 -13.17 -32.75
N ASP A 710 -5.23 -12.20 -31.91
CA ASP A 710 -4.06 -12.29 -31.04
C ASP A 710 -4.16 -13.44 -29.99
N TYR A 711 -5.34 -13.99 -29.73
CA TYR A 711 -5.54 -15.07 -28.78
C TYR A 711 -5.18 -16.47 -29.35
N LYS A 712 -4.96 -16.60 -30.66
CA LYS A 712 -4.39 -17.82 -31.25
C LYS A 712 -2.86 -17.81 -31.09
N GLY A 713 -2.28 -18.94 -30.79
CA GLY A 713 -0.83 -19.14 -30.68
C GLY A 713 -0.37 -20.37 -31.46
N ASP A 714 0.84 -20.28 -32.01
CA ASP A 714 1.54 -21.42 -32.60
C ASP A 714 2.52 -22.02 -31.60
N VAL A 715 2.53 -23.36 -31.50
CA VAL A 715 3.38 -24.06 -30.57
C VAL A 715 4.33 -24.93 -31.42
N PRO A 716 5.66 -24.71 -31.33
CA PRO A 716 6.59 -25.58 -32.01
C PRO A 716 6.52 -26.98 -31.40
N LEU A 717 6.54 -28.02 -32.26
CA LEU A 717 6.44 -29.40 -31.82
C LEU A 717 7.57 -29.78 -30.85
N THR A 718 8.76 -29.22 -31.01
CA THR A 718 9.91 -29.38 -30.11
C THR A 718 9.62 -29.04 -28.67
N LEU A 719 8.64 -28.15 -28.40
CA LEU A 719 8.21 -27.84 -27.01
C LEU A 719 7.68 -29.09 -26.28
N VAL A 720 7.03 -30.01 -26.98
CA VAL A 720 6.42 -31.21 -26.40
C VAL A 720 7.16 -32.51 -26.71
N THR A 721 8.18 -32.48 -27.56
CA THR A 721 8.97 -33.67 -27.91
C THR A 721 10.37 -33.68 -27.30
N ASP A 722 10.95 -32.50 -27.10
CA ASP A 722 12.28 -32.36 -26.55
C ASP A 722 12.35 -32.57 -25.04
N ARG A 723 13.54 -32.91 -24.54
CA ARG A 723 13.80 -32.93 -23.10
C ARG A 723 13.76 -31.49 -22.55
N ARG A 724 13.22 -31.36 -21.35
CA ARG A 724 13.15 -30.10 -20.67
C ARG A 724 14.51 -29.40 -20.65
N GLY A 725 14.57 -28.15 -21.06
CA GLY A 725 15.77 -27.32 -20.98
C GLY A 725 16.27 -27.16 -19.53
N LYS A 726 17.50 -26.72 -19.38
CA LYS A 726 18.07 -26.42 -18.03
C LYS A 726 17.21 -25.41 -17.29
N VAL A 727 17.03 -25.59 -15.97
CA VAL A 727 16.34 -24.64 -15.10
C VAL A 727 16.95 -23.25 -15.26
N GLY A 728 16.12 -22.25 -15.56
CA GLY A 728 16.56 -20.88 -15.84
C GLY A 728 17.00 -20.60 -17.27
N GLY A 729 16.89 -21.57 -18.18
CA GLY A 729 17.16 -21.38 -19.61
C GLY A 729 16.13 -20.47 -20.28
N LEU A 730 16.49 -20.00 -21.49
CA LEU A 730 15.57 -19.23 -22.33
C LEU A 730 14.50 -20.19 -22.91
N ALA A 731 13.24 -19.77 -22.83
CA ALA A 731 12.09 -20.46 -23.37
C ALA A 731 11.07 -19.43 -23.91
N PRO A 732 11.42 -18.70 -24.96
CA PRO A 732 10.56 -17.66 -25.54
C PRO A 732 9.24 -18.22 -26.09
N GLU A 733 9.25 -19.48 -26.56
CA GLU A 733 8.07 -20.21 -27.01
C GLU A 733 7.02 -20.38 -25.91
N ILE A 734 7.44 -20.59 -24.66
CA ILE A 734 6.52 -20.64 -23.51
C ILE A 734 5.97 -19.24 -23.22
N VAL A 735 6.81 -18.21 -23.25
CA VAL A 735 6.41 -16.82 -22.97
C VAL A 735 5.33 -16.34 -23.94
N GLN A 736 5.40 -16.73 -25.20
CA GLN A 736 4.44 -16.39 -26.26
C GLN A 736 3.05 -17.02 -26.04
N LEU A 737 2.94 -18.06 -25.19
CA LEU A 737 1.68 -18.72 -24.89
C LEU A 737 0.88 -18.02 -23.77
N LYS A 738 1.47 -17.03 -23.10
CA LYS A 738 0.75 -16.27 -22.05
C LYS A 738 -0.48 -15.60 -22.64
N GLY A 739 -1.66 -15.82 -22.03
CA GLY A 739 -2.94 -15.24 -22.45
C GLY A 739 -3.56 -15.85 -23.71
N LYS A 740 -2.88 -16.78 -24.41
CA LYS A 740 -3.46 -17.46 -25.57
C LYS A 740 -4.65 -18.33 -25.16
N ARG A 741 -5.59 -18.54 -26.09
CA ARG A 741 -6.83 -19.30 -25.91
C ARG A 741 -6.86 -20.58 -26.75
N PHE A 742 -6.20 -20.54 -27.92
CA PHE A 742 -6.14 -21.62 -28.87
C PHE A 742 -4.68 -21.77 -29.31
N ALA A 743 -4.03 -22.87 -28.92
CA ALA A 743 -2.62 -23.15 -29.20
C ALA A 743 -2.51 -24.35 -30.14
N VAL A 744 -1.95 -24.12 -31.34
CA VAL A 744 -1.94 -25.09 -32.42
C VAL A 744 -0.51 -25.60 -32.66
N MET A 745 -0.35 -26.91 -32.69
CA MET A 745 0.87 -27.63 -33.18
C MET A 745 0.59 -28.23 -34.54
N GLN A 746 1.52 -28.12 -35.47
CA GLN A 746 1.34 -28.67 -36.82
C GLN A 746 2.44 -29.67 -37.15
N GLU A 747 2.04 -30.70 -37.92
CA GLU A 747 2.91 -31.61 -38.64
C GLU A 747 3.96 -32.34 -37.78
N PRO A 748 3.54 -33.24 -36.88
CA PRO A 748 4.49 -34.13 -36.20
C PRO A 748 5.17 -35.07 -37.21
N SER A 749 6.49 -35.24 -37.04
CA SER A 749 7.26 -36.13 -37.89
C SER A 749 7.07 -37.58 -37.43
N LYS A 750 7.24 -38.50 -38.39
CA LYS A 750 7.19 -39.93 -38.05
C LYS A 750 8.35 -40.28 -37.10
N GLY A 751 8.02 -40.74 -35.91
CA GLY A 751 8.99 -41.14 -34.88
C GLY A 751 9.16 -40.10 -33.74
N ASP A 752 8.51 -38.93 -33.80
CA ASP A 752 8.49 -38.01 -32.69
C ASP A 752 7.77 -38.61 -31.48
N VAL A 753 8.38 -38.51 -30.31
CA VAL A 753 7.85 -39.01 -29.04
C VAL A 753 7.47 -37.89 -28.14
N ILE A 754 6.22 -37.87 -27.71
CA ILE A 754 5.70 -36.83 -26.82
C ILE A 754 6.30 -37.01 -25.43
N ASN A 755 6.79 -35.90 -24.85
CA ASN A 755 7.19 -35.82 -23.46
C ASN A 755 5.94 -35.63 -22.58
N GLU A 756 5.51 -36.70 -21.94
CA GLU A 756 4.28 -36.72 -21.12
C GLU A 756 4.29 -35.66 -20.00
N GLY A 757 5.44 -35.40 -19.41
CA GLY A 757 5.56 -34.44 -18.29
C GLY A 757 5.24 -32.99 -18.72
N ILE A 758 5.73 -32.61 -19.91
CA ILE A 758 5.47 -31.30 -20.49
C ILE A 758 4.01 -31.20 -20.93
N MET A 759 3.51 -32.26 -21.62
CA MET A 759 2.09 -32.28 -22.02
C MET A 759 1.15 -32.15 -20.84
N LYS A 760 1.37 -32.90 -19.75
CA LYS A 760 0.58 -32.79 -18.52
C LYS A 760 0.60 -31.38 -17.95
N GLN A 761 1.76 -30.73 -17.95
CA GLN A 761 1.89 -29.36 -17.46
C GLN A 761 1.16 -28.35 -18.34
N LEU A 762 1.28 -28.46 -19.66
CA LEU A 762 0.60 -27.55 -20.61
C LEU A 762 -0.93 -27.67 -20.59
N THR A 763 -1.45 -28.86 -20.26
CA THR A 763 -2.88 -29.16 -20.26
C THR A 763 -3.52 -29.11 -18.86
N SER A 764 -2.75 -29.00 -17.78
CA SER A 764 -3.26 -29.13 -16.40
C SER A 764 -4.25 -28.01 -16.03
N GLY A 765 -4.11 -26.82 -16.61
CA GLY A 765 -4.93 -25.63 -16.26
C GLY A 765 -4.79 -25.14 -14.82
N LYS A 766 -4.03 -25.85 -13.98
CA LYS A 766 -3.80 -25.55 -12.56
C LYS A 766 -2.33 -25.36 -12.22
N ASP A 767 -1.44 -25.97 -12.99
CA ASP A 767 -0.01 -25.88 -12.76
C ASP A 767 0.56 -24.70 -13.56
N PRO A 768 1.26 -23.77 -12.91
CA PRO A 768 1.87 -22.66 -13.63
C PRO A 768 3.05 -23.15 -14.48
N ILE A 769 3.13 -22.63 -15.70
CA ILE A 769 4.29 -22.82 -16.56
C ILE A 769 5.21 -21.61 -16.47
N GLN A 770 6.50 -21.83 -16.63
CA GLN A 770 7.52 -20.80 -16.49
C GLN A 770 8.34 -20.69 -17.77
N GLY A 771 8.55 -19.46 -18.21
CA GLY A 771 9.40 -19.16 -19.36
C GLY A 771 10.15 -17.84 -19.18
N ARG A 772 11.28 -17.72 -19.92
CA ARG A 772 12.05 -16.49 -19.99
C ARG A 772 12.40 -16.20 -21.45
N ALA A 773 12.06 -15.00 -21.91
CA ALA A 773 12.47 -14.55 -23.24
C ALA A 773 13.81 -13.78 -23.17
N PRO A 774 14.54 -13.66 -24.29
CA PRO A 774 15.70 -12.78 -24.38
C PRO A 774 15.37 -11.36 -23.94
N TYR A 775 16.30 -10.72 -23.24
CA TYR A 775 16.17 -9.36 -22.69
C TYR A 775 15.14 -9.18 -21.56
N MET A 776 14.42 -10.22 -21.16
CA MET A 776 13.58 -10.17 -19.95
C MET A 776 14.44 -10.38 -18.70
N PRO A 777 14.39 -9.45 -17.71
CA PRO A 777 15.21 -9.58 -16.50
C PRO A 777 14.74 -10.72 -15.60
N GLN A 778 13.48 -11.12 -15.69
CA GLN A 778 12.86 -12.10 -14.81
C GLN A 778 12.16 -13.21 -15.61
N THR A 779 12.06 -14.39 -15.00
CA THR A 779 11.23 -15.50 -15.49
C THR A 779 9.77 -15.14 -15.20
N ILE A 780 8.90 -15.26 -16.22
CA ILE A 780 7.45 -15.13 -16.02
C ILE A 780 6.85 -16.48 -15.68
N SER A 781 5.84 -16.48 -14.81
CA SER A 781 5.05 -17.64 -14.44
C SER A 781 3.58 -17.33 -14.70
N PHE A 782 2.86 -18.21 -15.38
CA PHE A 782 1.44 -18.03 -15.67
C PHE A 782 0.72 -19.37 -15.80
N LEU A 783 -0.59 -19.36 -15.58
CA LEU A 783 -1.44 -20.53 -15.80
C LEU A 783 -1.80 -20.64 -17.29
N PRO A 784 -1.72 -21.85 -17.89
CA PRO A 784 -2.19 -22.09 -19.25
C PRO A 784 -3.67 -21.75 -19.40
N GLN A 785 -4.01 -20.91 -20.38
CA GLN A 785 -5.39 -20.50 -20.68
C GLN A 785 -5.89 -21.05 -22.00
N PHE A 786 -5.07 -21.83 -22.68
CA PHE A 786 -5.34 -22.30 -24.05
C PHE A 786 -5.85 -23.72 -24.10
N LYS A 787 -6.62 -24.00 -25.15
CA LYS A 787 -6.86 -25.36 -25.64
C LYS A 787 -5.73 -25.75 -26.59
N LEU A 788 -5.07 -26.85 -26.30
CA LEU A 788 -3.96 -27.37 -27.09
C LEU A 788 -4.49 -28.28 -28.18
N VAL A 789 -4.10 -28.06 -29.46
CA VAL A 789 -4.52 -28.79 -30.63
C VAL A 789 -3.30 -29.19 -31.46
#